data_b61cfce186cad77ffb890b76811d74dc
#
_entry.id   b61cfce186cad77ffb890b76811d74dc
#
_cell.length_a   1.000
_cell.length_b   1.000
_cell.length_c   1.000
_cell.angle_alpha   90.00
_cell.angle_beta   90.00
_cell.angle_gamma   90.00
#
_symmetry.space_group_name_H-M   'P 1'
#
loop_
_entity.id
_entity.type
_entity.pdbx_description
1 polymer ?
#
loop_
_entity_poly.entity_id
_entity_poly.type
_entity_poly.pdbx_seq_one_letter_code
_entity_poly.pdbx_strand_id
1 'polypeptide(L)'
;MTDITTKKSATNTKGNDFNIAQVLGALLDHRWLIIGVVTLFAVFGIIYSLFTTPVYQADSLVQVEKKPGGSLLDNLSQMIPNSQAESTTEIELIKSRMIIGKAFDDLGLDVSVERKFFPVFGKGWARLTGSKPQEIEVPRLLVPEILFGEELTLTVLDDQSFSLSDDDGEILKGKFGDLAFGQGVTVVVNNISAKAGATYYITKKTRLAAINSVLKSLVVTDRGKKTGVLELTLTGESKALVQKTLNSIDENYVLQNVARKSEEAEKSLEFLKEQLPAVRSSLDDAEDKLNSYRKKNDSVDLSLEAKSVLDSIVAVESQLNELTFKEAEISKLFTKEHPAYRALMEKRSTLEKERAKLNKRVATMPQTKQEILRLTRDVDAGKVIYMQLLNKQQELSITKASTVGNVRIVDDAVAQPRPVKPRKTLIVLIAIFLGGLLSVAFVVIKMRMHRGIESPDQLEQEGFNVYASIPLSEWQQKKDLQIRLASRRKVNADSDSLLANGNPADLAIEAIRSLRTSLHFAMMEAKNNVLMISGASPNIGKTFVSINLAAVIAQSGQKVLVIDADMRKGYLHSLLGIDGGNGLSDVLAQQVSIENAIKKTNVEGMDIIVRGQVPPNPSELLMTRGLGELIDWASQNYDMVLVDTPPILAVTDAAIIGHHAGTALMIARFGVNTVKEVEVSIRRFEQNGTNIKGVILNAVEKKASSYYGGYGYYHYEYESTKK
;
A
#
# COMPACT_ATOMS: atom_id res chain seq x y z
N MET A 1 -64.02 -30.31 25.64
CA MET A 1 -62.89 -30.10 26.54
C MET A 1 -61.72 -30.89 26.01
N THR A 2 -60.79 -30.25 25.30
CA THR A 2 -59.38 -30.58 25.21
C THR A 2 -58.73 -29.44 24.41
N ASP A 3 -57.98 -28.62 25.14
CA ASP A 3 -57.20 -27.50 24.63
C ASP A 3 -56.10 -27.98 23.69
N ILE A 4 -56.03 -27.40 22.50
CA ILE A 4 -54.85 -27.50 21.63
C ILE A 4 -54.13 -26.16 21.71
N THR A 5 -53.14 -26.10 22.58
CA THR A 5 -52.19 -24.99 22.69
C THR A 5 -51.35 -24.91 21.44
N THR A 6 -51.59 -23.89 20.62
CA THR A 6 -50.71 -23.47 19.53
C THR A 6 -49.39 -22.94 20.07
N LYS A 7 -48.34 -23.73 19.93
CA LYS A 7 -46.95 -23.29 20.12
C LYS A 7 -46.60 -22.24 19.07
N LYS A 8 -46.55 -20.97 19.47
CA LYS A 8 -45.87 -19.90 18.73
C LYS A 8 -44.40 -20.27 18.62
N SER A 9 -43.98 -20.66 17.44
CA SER A 9 -42.59 -20.80 17.10
C SER A 9 -41.93 -19.42 17.16
N ALA A 10 -40.94 -19.27 18.02
CA ALA A 10 -40.16 -18.06 18.14
C ALA A 10 -39.44 -17.78 16.81
N THR A 11 -39.76 -16.67 16.18
CA THR A 11 -39.01 -16.14 15.04
C THR A 11 -37.62 -15.80 15.51
N ASN A 12 -36.71 -16.69 15.19
CA ASN A 12 -35.28 -16.45 15.25
C ASN A 12 -34.95 -15.43 14.16
N THR A 13 -34.73 -14.18 14.53
CA THR A 13 -34.11 -13.17 13.69
C THR A 13 -32.67 -13.61 13.41
N LYS A 14 -32.52 -14.45 12.41
CA LYS A 14 -31.21 -14.73 11.85
C LYS A 14 -30.71 -13.43 11.22
N GLY A 15 -29.76 -12.81 11.92
CA GLY A 15 -28.91 -11.78 11.35
C GLY A 15 -28.33 -12.27 10.03
N ASN A 16 -28.08 -11.35 9.17
CA ASN A 16 -27.49 -11.48 7.85
C ASN A 16 -26.15 -12.27 7.93
N ASP A 17 -26.21 -13.59 8.05
CA ASP A 17 -25.03 -14.44 8.09
C ASP A 17 -24.33 -14.34 6.73
N PHE A 18 -23.11 -13.81 6.74
CA PHE A 18 -22.23 -13.79 5.60
C PHE A 18 -22.00 -15.24 5.11
N ASN A 19 -22.70 -15.66 4.08
CA ASN A 19 -22.45 -16.94 3.47
C ASN A 19 -21.17 -16.85 2.62
N ILE A 20 -20.05 -17.29 3.20
CA ILE A 20 -18.73 -17.26 2.55
C ILE A 20 -18.78 -17.94 1.18
N ALA A 21 -19.59 -19.00 1.05
CA ALA A 21 -19.75 -19.73 -0.20
C ALA A 21 -20.40 -18.87 -1.30
N GLN A 22 -21.39 -18.02 -0.96
CA GLN A 22 -21.98 -17.09 -1.92
C GLN A 22 -20.99 -16.01 -2.37
N VAL A 23 -20.14 -15.50 -1.45
CA VAL A 23 -19.08 -14.55 -1.79
C VAL A 23 -18.08 -15.21 -2.73
N LEU A 24 -17.67 -16.44 -2.46
CA LEU A 24 -16.74 -17.19 -3.32
C LEU A 24 -17.34 -17.38 -4.73
N GLY A 25 -18.64 -17.75 -4.81
CA GLY A 25 -19.35 -17.86 -6.07
C GLY A 25 -19.38 -16.55 -6.86
N ALA A 26 -19.70 -15.44 -6.18
CA ALA A 26 -19.70 -14.12 -6.79
C ALA A 26 -18.31 -13.67 -7.31
N LEU A 27 -17.25 -14.03 -6.60
CA LEU A 27 -15.87 -13.77 -7.07
C LEU A 27 -15.54 -14.59 -8.32
N LEU A 28 -15.98 -15.86 -8.40
CA LEU A 28 -15.80 -16.69 -9.57
C LEU A 28 -16.61 -16.17 -10.78
N ASP A 29 -17.84 -15.70 -10.57
CA ASP A 29 -18.66 -15.10 -11.62
C ASP A 29 -18.01 -13.82 -12.21
N HIS A 30 -17.29 -13.06 -11.38
CA HIS A 30 -16.62 -11.82 -11.77
C HIS A 30 -15.10 -11.97 -11.98
N ARG A 31 -14.58 -13.20 -12.15
CA ARG A 31 -13.13 -13.48 -12.28
C ARG A 31 -12.44 -12.64 -13.35
N TRP A 32 -13.07 -12.43 -14.50
CA TRP A 32 -12.49 -11.63 -15.58
C TRP A 32 -12.36 -10.15 -15.21
N LEU A 33 -13.32 -9.61 -14.44
CA LEU A 33 -13.23 -8.26 -13.90
C LEU A 33 -12.07 -8.16 -12.91
N ILE A 34 -11.94 -9.12 -11.99
CA ILE A 34 -10.86 -9.16 -11.00
C ILE A 34 -9.50 -9.22 -11.70
N ILE A 35 -9.33 -10.16 -12.66
CA ILE A 35 -8.10 -10.28 -13.45
C ILE A 35 -7.80 -8.98 -14.20
N GLY A 36 -8.80 -8.36 -14.82
CA GLY A 36 -8.64 -7.09 -15.53
C GLY A 36 -8.15 -5.94 -14.64
N VAL A 37 -8.76 -5.78 -13.46
CA VAL A 37 -8.36 -4.75 -12.49
C VAL A 37 -6.95 -5.02 -11.94
N VAL A 38 -6.67 -6.26 -11.54
CA VAL A 38 -5.33 -6.64 -11.04
C VAL A 38 -4.26 -6.42 -12.10
N THR A 39 -4.53 -6.79 -13.35
CA THR A 39 -3.61 -6.55 -14.47
C THR A 39 -3.39 -5.06 -14.71
N LEU A 40 -4.44 -4.25 -14.65
CA LEU A 40 -4.33 -2.80 -14.78
C LEU A 40 -3.42 -2.19 -13.71
N PHE A 41 -3.61 -2.59 -12.45
CA PHE A 41 -2.76 -2.15 -11.34
C PHE A 41 -1.32 -2.64 -11.47
N ALA A 42 -1.10 -3.88 -11.91
CA ALA A 42 0.23 -4.41 -12.18
C ALA A 42 0.95 -3.61 -13.26
N VAL A 43 0.29 -3.31 -14.39
CA VAL A 43 0.82 -2.47 -15.47
C VAL A 43 1.14 -1.07 -14.95
N PHE A 44 0.24 -0.48 -14.17
CA PHE A 44 0.50 0.82 -13.54
C PHE A 44 1.71 0.79 -12.60
N GLY A 45 1.84 -0.26 -11.78
CA GLY A 45 3.01 -0.47 -10.91
C GLY A 45 4.32 -0.61 -11.69
N ILE A 46 4.30 -1.32 -12.82
CA ILE A 46 5.46 -1.45 -13.71
C ILE A 46 5.82 -0.10 -14.32
N ILE A 47 4.84 0.61 -14.87
CA ILE A 47 5.03 1.94 -15.45
C ILE A 47 5.62 2.90 -14.41
N TYR A 48 5.01 3.00 -13.24
CA TYR A 48 5.50 3.82 -12.14
C TYR A 48 6.96 3.47 -11.78
N SER A 49 7.27 2.18 -11.64
CA SER A 49 8.62 1.69 -11.32
C SER A 49 9.65 2.00 -12.40
N LEU A 50 9.25 2.09 -13.67
CA LEU A 50 10.13 2.44 -14.80
C LEU A 50 10.38 3.95 -14.87
N PHE A 51 9.38 4.77 -14.51
CA PHE A 51 9.49 6.22 -14.60
C PHE A 51 10.11 6.87 -13.34
N THR A 52 10.08 6.20 -12.19
CA THR A 52 10.68 6.72 -10.95
C THR A 52 12.21 6.83 -11.08
N THR A 53 12.80 7.91 -10.53
CA THR A 53 14.25 8.16 -10.53
C THR A 53 15.00 7.08 -9.74
N PRO A 54 16.05 6.47 -10.30
CA PRO A 54 16.88 5.50 -9.58
C PRO A 54 17.71 6.21 -8.50
N VAL A 55 17.77 5.63 -7.33
CA VAL A 55 18.63 6.07 -6.23
C VAL A 55 19.74 5.03 -6.06
N TYR A 56 20.98 5.50 -6.13
CA TYR A 56 22.17 4.69 -5.91
C TYR A 56 22.63 4.83 -4.46
N GLN A 57 23.39 3.87 -4.00
CA GLN A 57 24.01 3.85 -2.67
C GLN A 57 25.51 3.63 -2.86
N ALA A 58 26.30 4.41 -2.12
CA ALA A 58 27.70 4.09 -1.88
C ALA A 58 27.87 3.68 -0.42
N ASP A 59 28.78 2.77 -0.20
CA ASP A 59 29.16 2.28 1.12
C ASP A 59 30.69 2.35 1.28
N SER A 60 31.13 2.67 2.49
CA SER A 60 32.53 2.67 2.92
C SER A 60 32.68 2.07 4.30
N LEU A 61 33.87 1.60 4.64
CA LEU A 61 34.20 1.05 5.95
C LEU A 61 35.35 1.82 6.58
N VAL A 62 35.09 2.31 7.78
CA VAL A 62 36.08 3.03 8.60
C VAL A 62 36.26 2.28 9.91
N GLN A 63 37.51 1.99 10.25
CA GLN A 63 37.89 1.33 11.50
C GLN A 63 38.44 2.34 12.49
N VAL A 64 37.88 2.34 13.68
CA VAL A 64 38.41 3.07 14.84
C VAL A 64 39.19 2.08 15.68
N GLU A 65 40.53 2.19 15.64
CA GLU A 65 41.44 1.29 16.38
C GLU A 65 41.48 1.70 17.85
N LYS A 66 41.31 0.70 18.72
CA LYS A 66 41.60 0.86 20.14
C LYS A 66 43.09 0.83 20.31
N LYS A 67 43.71 1.84 20.94
CA LYS A 67 45.14 1.74 21.29
C LYS A 67 45.35 0.50 22.17
N PRO A 68 46.21 -0.43 21.75
CA PRO A 68 46.75 -1.42 22.66
C PRO A 68 47.80 -0.71 23.51
N GLY A 69 47.40 -0.14 24.59
CA GLY A 69 48.35 0.58 25.41
C GLY A 69 47.82 0.90 26.78
N GLY A 70 48.02 0.03 27.73
CA GLY A 70 48.47 0.21 29.07
C GLY A 70 48.10 1.45 29.88
N SER A 71 46.96 2.11 29.60
CA SER A 71 46.46 3.05 30.57
C SER A 71 45.53 2.28 31.52
N LEU A 72 45.82 2.37 32.81
CA LEU A 72 44.99 1.81 33.86
C LEU A 72 43.54 2.28 33.80
N LEU A 73 43.26 3.36 33.05
CA LEU A 73 41.93 3.87 32.71
C LEU A 73 41.16 2.97 31.72
N ASP A 74 41.83 2.32 30.76
CA ASP A 74 41.19 1.36 29.87
C ASP A 74 40.69 0.13 30.61
N ASN A 75 41.44 -0.30 31.64
CA ASN A 75 41.00 -1.40 32.50
C ASN A 75 39.88 -0.98 33.46
N LEU A 76 39.82 0.30 33.87
CA LEU A 76 38.71 0.81 34.69
C LEU A 76 37.43 1.06 33.87
N SER A 77 37.55 1.53 32.62
CA SER A 77 36.41 1.75 31.71
C SER A 77 35.76 0.42 31.31
N GLN A 78 36.53 -0.68 31.30
CA GLN A 78 35.99 -2.04 31.07
C GLN A 78 35.17 -2.59 32.25
N MET A 79 35.38 -2.06 33.44
CA MET A 79 34.62 -2.45 34.64
C MET A 79 33.30 -1.70 34.83
N ILE A 80 33.05 -0.65 34.01
CA ILE A 80 31.81 0.11 34.01
C ILE A 80 30.84 -0.52 33.01
N PRO A 81 29.63 -0.98 33.37
CA PRO A 81 28.71 -1.70 32.51
C PRO A 81 28.18 -0.90 31.30
N ASN A 82 28.58 0.34 31.09
CA ASN A 82 28.04 1.27 30.09
C ASN A 82 29.08 1.79 29.09
N SER A 83 30.11 1.02 28.74
CA SER A 83 31.09 1.39 27.69
C SER A 83 30.53 1.34 26.26
N GLN A 84 29.25 1.63 26.05
CA GLN A 84 28.64 1.84 24.72
C GLN A 84 29.05 3.19 24.09
N ALA A 85 29.83 4.00 24.78
CA ALA A 85 30.01 5.40 24.44
C ALA A 85 30.96 5.67 23.24
N GLU A 86 31.94 4.79 22.94
CA GLU A 86 32.96 5.13 21.94
C GLU A 86 32.43 5.11 20.52
N SER A 87 31.80 4.04 20.08
CA SER A 87 31.25 3.97 18.69
C SER A 87 30.13 5.00 18.47
N THR A 88 29.32 5.26 19.49
CA THR A 88 28.23 6.25 19.40
C THR A 88 28.78 7.67 19.26
N THR A 89 29.85 7.98 20.01
CA THR A 89 30.50 9.31 19.95
C THR A 89 31.14 9.53 18.58
N GLU A 90 31.82 8.51 18.02
CA GLU A 90 32.44 8.63 16.69
C GLU A 90 31.38 8.74 15.57
N ILE A 91 30.25 8.03 15.67
CA ILE A 91 29.12 8.18 14.76
C ILE A 91 28.58 9.63 14.74
N GLU A 92 28.43 10.25 15.91
CA GLU A 92 27.98 11.63 16.00
C GLU A 92 29.03 12.64 15.51
N LEU A 93 30.32 12.33 15.69
CA LEU A 93 31.42 13.14 15.13
C LEU A 93 31.41 13.11 13.60
N ILE A 94 31.25 11.95 12.98
CA ILE A 94 31.16 11.82 11.51
C ILE A 94 29.95 12.63 10.99
N LYS A 95 28.82 12.59 11.67
CA LYS A 95 27.61 13.35 11.31
C LYS A 95 27.69 14.84 11.68
N SER A 96 28.81 15.29 12.23
CA SER A 96 28.97 16.70 12.62
C SER A 96 28.96 17.62 11.39
N ARG A 97 28.43 18.83 11.60
CA ARG A 97 28.45 19.90 10.58
C ARG A 97 29.85 20.28 10.16
N MET A 98 30.85 20.01 10.99
CA MET A 98 32.24 20.31 10.70
C MET A 98 32.79 19.40 9.59
N ILE A 99 32.56 18.09 9.69
CA ILE A 99 33.05 17.11 8.71
C ILE A 99 32.25 17.22 7.41
N ILE A 100 30.93 17.21 7.51
CA ILE A 100 30.05 17.29 6.33
C ILE A 100 30.18 18.66 5.66
N GLY A 101 30.40 19.73 6.44
CA GLY A 101 30.63 21.08 5.91
C GLY A 101 31.94 21.20 5.14
N LYS A 102 33.01 20.51 5.54
CA LYS A 102 34.23 20.43 4.75
C LYS A 102 34.03 19.67 3.46
N ALA A 103 33.40 18.50 3.50
CA ALA A 103 33.08 17.74 2.28
C ALA A 103 32.18 18.54 1.32
N PHE A 104 31.29 19.37 1.85
CA PHE A 104 30.49 20.31 1.09
C PHE A 104 31.36 21.37 0.41
N ASP A 105 32.30 21.99 1.16
CA ASP A 105 33.19 23.03 0.65
C ASP A 105 34.14 22.45 -0.42
N ASP A 106 34.66 21.24 -0.22
CA ASP A 106 35.60 20.55 -1.14
C ASP A 106 34.96 20.19 -2.49
N LEU A 107 33.67 19.83 -2.49
CA LEU A 107 32.97 19.35 -3.67
C LEU A 107 31.99 20.34 -4.29
N GLY A 108 31.82 21.53 -3.69
CA GLY A 108 30.90 22.56 -4.18
C GLY A 108 29.45 22.10 -4.23
N LEU A 109 28.97 21.39 -3.18
CA LEU A 109 27.62 20.81 -3.13
C LEU A 109 26.49 21.85 -2.92
N ASP A 110 26.82 23.11 -2.97
CA ASP A 110 25.89 24.25 -2.84
C ASP A 110 25.09 24.51 -4.12
N VAL A 111 25.57 24.04 -5.26
CA VAL A 111 24.92 24.21 -6.56
C VAL A 111 24.27 22.88 -6.98
N SER A 112 22.95 22.90 -7.13
CA SER A 112 22.20 21.80 -7.71
C SER A 112 21.87 22.13 -9.16
N VAL A 113 22.25 21.25 -10.08
CA VAL A 113 21.95 21.39 -11.52
C VAL A 113 21.06 20.23 -11.93
N GLU A 114 19.83 20.52 -12.33
CA GLU A 114 18.87 19.52 -12.79
C GLU A 114 18.34 19.88 -14.19
N ARG A 115 18.38 18.95 -15.12
CA ARG A 115 17.76 19.18 -16.43
C ARG A 115 16.25 19.29 -16.28
N LYS A 116 15.64 20.29 -16.93
CA LYS A 116 14.19 20.44 -17.02
C LYS A 116 13.62 19.36 -17.92
N PHE A 117 12.75 18.52 -17.36
CA PHE A 117 12.00 17.52 -18.09
C PHE A 117 10.51 17.80 -18.01
N PHE A 118 9.75 17.20 -18.92
CA PHE A 118 8.28 17.21 -18.80
C PHE A 118 7.84 16.65 -17.43
N PRO A 119 6.88 17.28 -16.74
CA PRO A 119 6.47 16.87 -15.41
C PRO A 119 6.10 15.39 -15.32
N VAL A 120 6.47 14.73 -14.21
CA VAL A 120 6.14 13.35 -13.82
C VAL A 120 6.82 12.26 -14.68
N PHE A 121 6.74 12.34 -16.02
CA PHE A 121 7.20 11.24 -16.90
C PHE A 121 8.51 11.55 -17.65
N GLY A 122 8.93 12.80 -17.74
CA GLY A 122 10.03 13.23 -18.60
C GLY A 122 11.38 12.61 -18.27
N LYS A 123 11.78 12.55 -16.99
CA LYS A 123 13.05 11.92 -16.53
C LYS A 123 13.06 10.41 -16.88
N GLY A 124 11.93 9.72 -16.71
CA GLY A 124 11.78 8.30 -17.02
C GLY A 124 11.78 8.02 -18.52
N TRP A 125 11.09 8.84 -19.30
CA TRP A 125 11.04 8.73 -20.74
C TRP A 125 12.40 8.92 -21.40
N ALA A 126 13.15 9.95 -21.01
CA ALA A 126 14.50 10.20 -21.49
C ALA A 126 15.44 9.01 -21.26
N ARG A 127 15.30 8.30 -20.12
CA ARG A 127 16.07 7.08 -19.85
C ARG A 127 15.65 5.90 -20.71
N LEU A 128 14.36 5.71 -20.94
CA LEU A 128 13.83 4.61 -21.78
C LEU A 128 14.20 4.77 -23.24
N THR A 129 14.24 6.01 -23.73
CA THR A 129 14.63 6.31 -25.12
C THR A 129 16.13 6.33 -25.35
N GLY A 130 16.94 6.04 -24.31
CA GLY A 130 18.40 6.00 -24.43
C GLY A 130 19.03 7.36 -24.72
N SER A 131 18.33 8.46 -24.44
CA SER A 131 18.89 9.79 -24.58
C SER A 131 20.13 9.93 -23.72
N LYS A 132 21.30 10.17 -24.34
CA LYS A 132 22.53 10.41 -23.58
C LYS A 132 22.30 11.55 -22.59
N PRO A 133 22.76 11.43 -21.34
CA PRO A 133 22.69 12.53 -20.40
C PRO A 133 23.36 13.75 -21.02
N GLN A 134 22.60 14.83 -21.16
CA GLN A 134 23.15 16.12 -21.55
C GLN A 134 23.50 16.82 -20.25
N GLU A 135 24.78 17.00 -20.02
CA GLU A 135 25.32 17.50 -18.75
C GLU A 135 25.97 18.87 -18.96
N ILE A 136 25.71 19.76 -18.03
CA ILE A 136 26.45 21.00 -17.84
C ILE A 136 27.06 20.98 -16.45
N GLU A 137 28.20 21.62 -16.30
CA GLU A 137 28.86 21.81 -15.02
C GLU A 137 28.82 23.31 -14.66
N VAL A 138 28.50 23.63 -13.43
CA VAL A 138 28.49 24.99 -12.91
C VAL A 138 29.49 25.08 -11.76
N PRO A 139 30.78 25.28 -12.11
CA PRO A 139 31.84 25.29 -11.10
C PRO A 139 31.75 26.51 -10.17
N ARG A 140 31.10 27.57 -10.59
CA ARG A 140 30.93 28.76 -9.77
C ARG A 140 29.56 29.39 -9.99
N LEU A 141 28.84 29.59 -8.90
CA LEU A 141 27.59 30.33 -8.86
C LEU A 141 27.56 31.20 -7.59
N LEU A 142 27.51 32.49 -7.78
CA LEU A 142 27.29 33.46 -6.69
C LEU A 142 25.98 34.18 -6.97
N VAL A 143 25.10 34.19 -6.01
CA VAL A 143 23.79 34.82 -6.10
C VAL A 143 23.54 35.70 -4.88
N PRO A 144 22.76 36.77 -4.97
CA PRO A 144 22.29 37.53 -3.82
C PRO A 144 21.50 36.64 -2.84
N GLU A 145 21.47 37.00 -1.56
CA GLU A 145 20.79 36.21 -0.53
C GLU A 145 19.31 35.94 -0.83
N ILE A 146 18.65 36.81 -1.53
CA ILE A 146 17.24 36.70 -1.91
C ILE A 146 17.02 35.52 -2.89
N LEU A 147 18.02 35.10 -3.65
CA LEU A 147 17.95 34.00 -4.63
C LEU A 147 18.45 32.67 -4.07
N PHE A 148 18.80 32.59 -2.77
CA PHE A 148 19.14 31.33 -2.17
C PHE A 148 17.91 30.44 -2.05
N GLY A 149 17.98 29.25 -2.66
CA GLY A 149 16.91 28.25 -2.67
C GLY A 149 15.93 28.41 -3.84
N GLU A 150 16.00 29.52 -4.57
CA GLU A 150 15.17 29.74 -5.76
C GLU A 150 15.71 28.97 -6.97
N GLU A 151 14.81 28.55 -7.86
CA GLU A 151 15.14 27.80 -9.08
C GLU A 151 15.41 28.77 -10.23
N LEU A 152 16.68 28.92 -10.60
CA LEU A 152 17.09 29.68 -11.77
C LEU A 152 17.02 28.78 -13.00
N THR A 153 16.46 29.26 -14.10
CA THR A 153 16.34 28.53 -15.36
C THR A 153 17.47 28.90 -16.30
N LEU A 154 18.38 27.95 -16.56
CA LEU A 154 19.43 28.10 -17.58
C LEU A 154 18.98 27.47 -18.87
N THR A 155 18.98 28.24 -19.98
CA THR A 155 18.66 27.78 -21.33
C THR A 155 19.89 27.88 -22.21
N VAL A 156 20.26 26.78 -22.86
CA VAL A 156 21.33 26.70 -23.84
C VAL A 156 20.82 27.33 -25.15
N LEU A 157 21.43 28.44 -25.58
CA LEU A 157 21.02 29.14 -26.79
C LEU A 157 21.65 28.49 -28.03
N ASP A 158 22.96 28.26 -27.95
CA ASP A 158 23.76 27.60 -28.97
C ASP A 158 24.91 26.83 -28.31
N ASP A 159 25.81 26.26 -29.11
CA ASP A 159 26.94 25.45 -28.60
C ASP A 159 27.97 26.29 -27.78
N GLN A 160 27.88 27.63 -27.80
CA GLN A 160 28.83 28.52 -27.14
C GLN A 160 28.19 29.44 -26.11
N SER A 161 26.85 29.59 -26.10
CA SER A 161 26.17 30.58 -25.28
C SER A 161 24.95 30.02 -24.54
N PHE A 162 24.68 30.65 -23.38
CA PHE A 162 23.52 30.33 -22.57
C PHE A 162 22.83 31.61 -22.06
N SER A 163 21.56 31.52 -21.68
CA SER A 163 20.85 32.53 -20.90
C SER A 163 20.44 31.97 -19.56
N LEU A 164 20.50 32.80 -18.53
CA LEU A 164 20.02 32.53 -17.19
C LEU A 164 18.85 33.43 -16.89
N SER A 165 17.73 32.86 -16.45
CA SER A 165 16.49 33.57 -16.14
C SER A 165 15.92 33.10 -14.79
N ASP A 166 15.14 33.95 -14.14
CA ASP A 166 14.25 33.59 -13.04
C ASP A 166 12.79 33.76 -13.47
N ASP A 167 11.87 33.77 -12.51
CA ASP A 167 10.43 33.94 -12.78
C ASP A 167 10.09 35.34 -13.26
N ASP A 168 10.94 36.36 -12.94
CA ASP A 168 10.74 37.76 -13.30
C ASP A 168 11.33 38.10 -14.70
N GLY A 169 12.20 37.26 -15.23
CA GLY A 169 12.75 37.41 -16.57
C GLY A 169 14.21 37.00 -16.74
N GLU A 170 14.85 37.54 -17.79
CA GLU A 170 16.25 37.22 -18.10
C GLU A 170 17.21 37.97 -17.19
N ILE A 171 18.05 37.25 -16.43
CA ILE A 171 19.06 37.81 -15.53
C ILE A 171 20.34 38.18 -16.27
N LEU A 172 20.86 37.24 -17.11
CA LEU A 172 22.10 37.40 -17.85
C LEU A 172 22.20 36.47 -19.05
N LYS A 173 23.06 36.81 -19.99
CA LYS A 173 23.59 35.93 -21.04
C LYS A 173 25.10 35.77 -20.88
N GLY A 174 25.57 34.58 -21.12
CA GLY A 174 27.00 34.24 -21.00
C GLY A 174 27.49 33.28 -22.06
N LYS A 175 28.81 33.16 -22.20
CA LYS A 175 29.46 32.13 -22.99
C LYS A 175 29.92 30.99 -22.08
N PHE A 176 29.90 29.77 -22.58
CA PHE A 176 30.44 28.61 -21.86
C PHE A 176 31.94 28.78 -21.60
N GLY A 177 32.39 28.51 -20.38
CA GLY A 177 33.76 28.65 -19.91
C GLY A 177 34.12 30.03 -19.41
N ASP A 178 33.36 31.09 -19.75
CA ASP A 178 33.63 32.45 -19.34
C ASP A 178 32.81 32.82 -18.10
N LEU A 179 33.32 33.82 -17.37
CA LEU A 179 32.63 34.42 -16.23
C LEU A 179 31.51 35.34 -16.75
N ALA A 180 30.26 34.98 -16.49
CA ALA A 180 29.12 35.82 -16.83
C ALA A 180 28.56 36.54 -15.58
N PHE A 181 28.16 37.81 -15.74
CA PHE A 181 27.66 38.65 -14.68
C PHE A 181 26.38 39.40 -15.11
N GLY A 182 25.39 39.44 -14.26
CA GLY A 182 24.16 40.21 -14.47
C GLY A 182 23.27 40.21 -13.22
N GLN A 183 22.62 41.36 -12.92
CA GLN A 183 21.70 41.54 -11.80
C GLN A 183 22.22 40.99 -10.44
N GLY A 184 23.54 41.12 -10.17
CA GLY A 184 24.17 40.61 -8.95
C GLY A 184 24.47 39.11 -8.94
N VAL A 185 24.13 38.37 -9.99
CA VAL A 185 24.45 36.96 -10.17
C VAL A 185 25.77 36.85 -10.95
N THR A 186 26.68 35.99 -10.47
CA THR A 186 27.94 35.66 -11.16
C THR A 186 27.98 34.16 -11.38
N VAL A 187 28.16 33.70 -12.62
CA VAL A 187 28.13 32.29 -12.94
C VAL A 187 29.24 31.94 -13.95
N VAL A 188 29.81 30.76 -13.78
CA VAL A 188 30.63 30.07 -14.79
C VAL A 188 29.93 28.76 -15.11
N VAL A 189 29.68 28.52 -16.38
CA VAL A 189 29.03 27.30 -16.86
C VAL A 189 29.90 26.65 -17.89
N ASN A 190 30.20 25.38 -17.70
CA ASN A 190 30.91 24.52 -18.67
C ASN A 190 29.90 23.64 -19.40
N ASN A 191 29.92 23.64 -20.74
CA ASN A 191 29.11 22.73 -21.52
C ASN A 191 29.87 21.42 -21.74
N ILE A 192 29.36 20.31 -21.20
CA ILE A 192 29.91 18.98 -21.40
C ILE A 192 29.27 18.29 -22.60
N SER A 193 27.93 18.37 -22.74
CA SER A 193 27.20 17.65 -23.79
C SER A 193 25.81 18.21 -24.08
N ALA A 194 25.48 19.41 -23.59
CA ALA A 194 24.19 20.02 -23.77
C ALA A 194 24.03 20.57 -25.21
N LYS A 195 22.84 20.39 -25.78
CA LYS A 195 22.48 20.89 -27.11
C LYS A 195 21.65 22.17 -27.00
N ALA A 196 21.68 22.99 -28.05
CA ALA A 196 20.83 24.17 -28.17
C ALA A 196 19.34 23.83 -27.85
N GLY A 197 18.70 24.68 -27.08
CA GLY A 197 17.33 24.50 -26.58
C GLY A 197 17.20 23.65 -25.32
N ALA A 198 18.29 23.07 -24.79
CA ALA A 198 18.24 22.35 -23.52
C ALA A 198 18.06 23.34 -22.34
N THR A 199 17.20 22.99 -21.41
CA THR A 199 16.89 23.82 -20.26
C THR A 199 17.24 23.10 -18.97
N TYR A 200 17.84 23.82 -18.01
CA TYR A 200 18.26 23.30 -16.71
C TYR A 200 17.75 24.19 -15.59
N TYR A 201 17.38 23.60 -14.47
CA TYR A 201 17.18 24.29 -13.21
C TYR A 201 18.48 24.30 -12.44
N ILE A 202 18.90 25.47 -12.03
CA ILE A 202 20.08 25.67 -11.20
C ILE A 202 19.62 26.32 -9.90
N THR A 203 19.91 25.67 -8.79
CA THR A 203 19.53 26.17 -7.47
C THR A 203 20.77 26.31 -6.60
N LYS A 204 20.97 27.48 -6.01
CA LYS A 204 22.00 27.74 -4.99
C LYS A 204 21.43 27.47 -3.62
N LYS A 205 21.86 26.40 -2.96
CA LYS A 205 21.40 26.06 -1.61
C LYS A 205 22.21 26.80 -0.56
N THR A 206 21.58 27.19 0.53
CA THR A 206 22.36 27.65 1.71
C THR A 206 23.21 26.49 2.24
N ARG A 207 24.39 26.82 2.80
CA ARG A 207 25.30 25.83 3.37
C ARG A 207 24.59 24.87 4.35
N LEU A 208 23.73 25.41 5.20
CA LEU A 208 22.98 24.61 6.16
C LEU A 208 21.96 23.68 5.51
N ALA A 209 21.26 24.12 4.46
CA ALA A 209 20.30 23.31 3.73
C ALA A 209 21.01 22.13 2.99
N ALA A 210 22.16 22.40 2.38
CA ALA A 210 22.95 21.39 1.72
C ALA A 210 23.52 20.35 2.71
N ILE A 211 24.11 20.79 3.84
CA ILE A 211 24.56 19.90 4.92
C ILE A 211 23.41 19.02 5.41
N ASN A 212 22.24 19.59 5.67
CA ASN A 212 21.07 18.86 6.13
C ASN A 212 20.56 17.85 5.07
N SER A 213 20.72 18.15 3.77
CA SER A 213 20.37 17.21 2.70
C SER A 213 21.28 15.98 2.69
N VAL A 214 22.58 16.17 2.90
CA VAL A 214 23.55 15.09 3.04
C VAL A 214 23.26 14.27 4.30
N LEU A 215 23.01 14.92 5.44
CA LEU A 215 22.68 14.25 6.72
C LEU A 215 21.45 13.34 6.62
N LYS A 216 20.42 13.74 5.87
CA LYS A 216 19.22 12.91 5.65
C LYS A 216 19.50 11.65 4.86
N SER A 217 20.52 11.66 3.99
CA SER A 217 20.88 10.56 3.11
C SER A 217 22.07 9.73 3.63
N LEU A 218 22.80 10.24 4.64
CA LEU A 218 23.91 9.57 5.29
C LEU A 218 23.44 8.73 6.46
N VAL A 219 23.75 7.44 6.42
CA VAL A 219 23.52 6.51 7.53
C VAL A 219 24.89 5.96 7.95
N VAL A 220 25.18 6.06 9.25
CA VAL A 220 26.41 5.54 9.85
C VAL A 220 26.00 4.52 10.90
N THR A 221 26.51 3.30 10.79
CA THR A 221 26.18 2.17 11.67
C THR A 221 27.44 1.42 12.12
N ASP A 222 27.43 0.88 13.33
CA ASP A 222 28.49 -0.03 13.80
C ASP A 222 28.20 -1.44 13.26
N ARG A 223 29.09 -1.99 12.45
CA ARG A 223 28.92 -3.29 11.76
C ARG A 223 29.00 -4.50 12.70
N GLY A 224 29.35 -4.30 13.96
CA GLY A 224 29.37 -5.36 14.97
C GLY A 224 29.32 -4.78 16.37
N LYS A 225 28.74 -5.48 17.33
CA LYS A 225 28.69 -5.00 18.71
C LYS A 225 30.11 -4.82 19.27
N LYS A 226 30.60 -3.56 19.31
CA LYS A 226 31.89 -3.14 19.88
C LYS A 226 33.14 -3.50 19.04
N THR A 227 32.99 -3.66 17.73
CA THR A 227 34.16 -3.94 16.86
C THR A 227 34.97 -2.69 16.53
N GLY A 228 34.37 -1.50 16.66
CA GLY A 228 34.97 -0.24 16.18
C GLY A 228 34.98 -0.11 14.65
N VAL A 229 34.28 -0.99 13.92
CA VAL A 229 34.15 -0.89 12.47
C VAL A 229 32.83 -0.20 12.16
N LEU A 230 32.91 1.00 11.60
CA LEU A 230 31.78 1.82 11.20
C LEU A 230 31.54 1.64 9.70
N GLU A 231 30.29 1.32 9.35
CA GLU A 231 29.82 1.31 7.97
C GLU A 231 29.08 2.61 7.70
N LEU A 232 29.58 3.35 6.71
CA LEU A 232 28.94 4.56 6.25
C LEU A 232 28.25 4.27 4.94
N THR A 233 26.98 4.68 4.82
CA THR A 233 26.22 4.55 3.59
C THR A 233 25.60 5.89 3.22
N LEU A 234 25.75 6.27 1.95
CA LEU A 234 25.19 7.49 1.40
C LEU A 234 24.32 7.14 0.19
N THR A 235 23.12 7.76 0.10
CA THR A 235 22.19 7.52 -1.01
C THR A 235 21.95 8.80 -1.81
N GLY A 236 21.82 8.67 -3.16
CA GLY A 236 21.56 9.82 -4.03
C GLY A 236 21.32 9.41 -5.48
N GLU A 237 20.93 10.38 -6.32
CA GLU A 237 20.57 10.13 -7.72
C GLU A 237 21.79 9.92 -8.63
N SER A 238 22.92 10.57 -8.33
CA SER A 238 24.17 10.46 -9.10
C SER A 238 25.15 9.51 -8.43
N LYS A 239 25.48 8.40 -9.11
CA LYS A 239 26.45 7.41 -8.64
C LYS A 239 27.82 8.02 -8.35
N ALA A 240 28.32 8.86 -9.24
CA ALA A 240 29.63 9.48 -9.10
C ALA A 240 29.68 10.49 -7.94
N LEU A 241 28.61 11.29 -7.78
CA LEU A 241 28.52 12.29 -6.72
C LEU A 241 28.44 11.64 -5.34
N VAL A 242 27.60 10.60 -5.19
CA VAL A 242 27.46 9.86 -3.93
C VAL A 242 28.78 9.25 -3.49
N GLN A 243 29.52 8.64 -4.43
CA GLN A 243 30.82 8.06 -4.15
C GLN A 243 31.87 9.13 -3.75
N LYS A 244 31.95 10.24 -4.51
CA LYS A 244 32.88 11.34 -4.21
C LYS A 244 32.56 11.98 -2.86
N THR A 245 31.29 12.21 -2.58
CA THR A 245 30.87 12.83 -1.31
C THR A 245 31.19 11.93 -0.12
N LEU A 246 30.95 10.63 -0.23
CA LEU A 246 31.27 9.70 0.85
C LEU A 246 32.78 9.60 1.08
N ASN A 247 33.59 9.50 0.02
CA ASN A 247 35.07 9.53 0.14
C ASN A 247 35.55 10.82 0.80
N SER A 248 35.00 11.98 0.41
CA SER A 248 35.39 13.27 1.03
C SER A 248 34.98 13.33 2.52
N ILE A 249 33.86 12.73 2.91
CA ILE A 249 33.47 12.62 4.33
C ILE A 249 34.48 11.74 5.09
N ASP A 250 34.86 10.59 4.53
CA ASP A 250 35.79 9.65 5.14
C ASP A 250 37.18 10.28 5.32
N GLU A 251 37.69 10.94 4.27
CA GLU A 251 38.98 11.65 4.30
C GLU A 251 38.95 12.79 5.32
N ASN A 252 37.92 13.62 5.32
CA ASN A 252 37.78 14.75 6.27
C ASN A 252 37.67 14.24 7.71
N TYR A 253 37.01 13.09 7.93
CA TYR A 253 36.95 12.49 9.25
C TYR A 253 38.31 12.00 9.73
N VAL A 254 39.08 11.31 8.86
CA VAL A 254 40.46 10.89 9.19
C VAL A 254 41.36 12.11 9.48
N LEU A 255 41.35 13.13 8.63
CA LEU A 255 42.10 14.35 8.81
C LEU A 255 41.77 15.07 10.13
N GLN A 256 40.49 15.16 10.44
CA GLN A 256 40.03 15.77 11.68
C GLN A 256 40.42 14.94 12.93
N ASN A 257 40.40 13.61 12.82
CA ASN A 257 40.85 12.73 13.89
C ASN A 257 42.34 12.90 14.16
N VAL A 258 43.15 12.95 13.10
CA VAL A 258 44.61 13.25 13.21
C VAL A 258 44.88 14.62 13.83
N ALA A 259 44.17 15.66 13.36
CA ALA A 259 44.33 17.02 13.88
C ALA A 259 43.95 17.10 15.37
N ARG A 260 42.86 16.48 15.80
CA ARG A 260 42.45 16.41 17.22
C ARG A 260 43.52 15.71 18.08
N LYS A 261 44.04 14.57 17.62
CA LYS A 261 45.08 13.84 18.33
C LYS A 261 46.38 14.62 18.44
N SER A 262 46.78 15.34 17.39
CA SER A 262 47.95 16.21 17.41
C SER A 262 47.76 17.37 18.40
N GLU A 263 46.58 18.00 18.45
CA GLU A 263 46.28 19.07 19.41
C GLU A 263 46.26 18.58 20.86
N GLU A 264 45.69 17.41 21.13
CA GLU A 264 45.72 16.77 22.46
C GLU A 264 47.18 16.49 22.90
N ALA A 265 48.02 15.95 21.99
CA ALA A 265 49.41 15.71 22.28
C ALA A 265 50.19 17.00 22.51
N GLU A 266 49.91 18.07 21.76
CA GLU A 266 50.54 19.39 21.93
C GLU A 266 50.26 20.00 23.31
N LYS A 267 49.00 20.01 23.75
CA LYS A 267 48.65 20.51 25.07
C LYS A 267 49.31 19.70 26.20
N SER A 268 49.40 18.37 26.03
CA SER A 268 50.08 17.51 26.99
C SER A 268 51.61 17.73 27.00
N LEU A 269 52.19 17.98 25.83
CA LEU A 269 53.64 18.31 25.71
C LEU A 269 53.98 19.66 26.39
N GLU A 270 53.13 20.68 26.23
CA GLU A 270 53.27 22.00 26.86
C GLU A 270 53.30 21.83 28.38
N PHE A 271 52.34 21.09 28.95
CA PHE A 271 52.33 20.79 30.38
C PHE A 271 53.62 20.09 30.87
N LEU A 272 54.10 19.08 30.12
CA LEU A 272 55.33 18.35 30.46
C LEU A 272 56.58 19.23 30.37
N LYS A 273 56.66 20.15 29.42
CA LYS A 273 57.75 21.11 29.32
C LYS A 273 57.87 22.00 30.53
N GLU A 274 56.77 22.39 31.16
CA GLU A 274 56.73 23.18 32.38
C GLU A 274 57.09 22.36 33.62
N GLN A 275 56.72 21.07 33.69
CA GLN A 275 56.95 20.25 34.85
C GLN A 275 58.32 19.58 34.93
N LEU A 276 58.91 19.22 33.77
CA LEU A 276 60.21 18.52 33.73
C LEU A 276 61.36 19.28 34.41
N PRO A 277 61.52 20.59 34.24
CA PRO A 277 62.57 21.34 34.92
C PRO A 277 62.39 21.33 36.43
N ALA A 278 61.18 21.43 36.96
CA ALA A 278 60.88 21.42 38.38
C ALA A 278 61.22 20.05 39.01
N VAL A 279 60.82 18.94 38.32
CA VAL A 279 61.15 17.61 38.79
C VAL A 279 62.65 17.33 38.73
N ARG A 280 63.35 17.84 37.69
CA ARG A 280 64.82 17.76 37.57
C ARG A 280 65.53 18.47 38.72
N SER A 281 65.13 19.72 39.02
CA SER A 281 65.69 20.48 40.14
C SER A 281 65.47 19.78 41.45
N SER A 282 64.27 19.21 41.69
CA SER A 282 63.96 18.44 42.91
C SER A 282 64.81 17.19 43.03
N LEU A 283 65.10 16.51 41.92
CA LEU A 283 66.00 15.35 41.88
C LEU A 283 67.44 15.75 42.22
N ASP A 284 67.97 16.78 41.59
CA ASP A 284 69.30 17.30 41.84
C ASP A 284 69.47 17.71 43.30
N ASP A 285 68.46 18.40 43.92
CA ASP A 285 68.43 18.74 45.34
C ASP A 285 68.43 17.49 46.25
N ALA A 286 67.73 16.47 45.88
CA ALA A 286 67.68 15.21 46.65
C ALA A 286 68.98 14.46 46.56
N GLU A 287 69.64 14.41 45.42
CA GLU A 287 70.98 13.82 45.20
C GLU A 287 72.02 14.56 46.05
N ASP A 288 72.00 15.87 46.04
CA ASP A 288 72.95 16.70 46.85
C ASP A 288 72.77 16.44 48.35
N LYS A 289 71.51 16.35 48.84
CA LYS A 289 71.24 15.99 50.24
C LYS A 289 71.74 14.62 50.60
N LEU A 290 71.50 13.63 49.78
CA LEU A 290 71.94 12.26 49.97
C LEU A 290 73.50 12.18 50.00
N ASN A 291 74.16 12.82 49.05
CA ASN A 291 75.61 12.85 48.93
C ASN A 291 76.25 13.56 50.16
N SER A 292 75.66 14.70 50.59
CA SER A 292 76.13 15.43 51.75
C SER A 292 75.99 14.63 53.04
N TYR A 293 74.89 13.88 53.20
CA TYR A 293 74.66 13.01 54.35
C TYR A 293 75.59 11.80 54.36
N ARG A 294 75.87 11.17 53.20
CA ARG A 294 76.85 10.08 53.04
C ARG A 294 78.28 10.49 53.38
N LYS A 295 78.71 11.69 52.96
CA LYS A 295 79.98 12.28 53.33
C LYS A 295 80.14 12.52 54.82
N LYS A 296 79.08 12.89 55.51
CA LYS A 296 79.10 13.25 56.92
C LYS A 296 79.08 12.02 57.86
N ASN A 297 78.51 10.86 57.44
CA ASN A 297 78.30 9.69 58.31
C ASN A 297 79.05 8.41 57.89
N ASP A 298 80.08 8.56 57.11
CA ASP A 298 80.98 7.49 56.64
C ASP A 298 80.27 6.20 56.22
N SER A 299 79.68 6.20 55.02
CA SER A 299 79.06 5.12 54.28
C SER A 299 78.39 4.00 55.07
N VAL A 300 77.09 4.16 55.40
CA VAL A 300 76.25 3.08 55.93
C VAL A 300 75.57 2.33 54.81
N ASP A 301 75.92 1.06 54.64
CA ASP A 301 75.32 0.15 53.66
C ASP A 301 73.91 -0.26 54.09
N LEU A 302 72.96 -0.21 53.16
CA LEU A 302 71.56 -0.61 53.42
C LEU A 302 71.43 -2.12 53.49
N SER A 303 70.84 -2.65 54.57
CA SER A 303 70.49 -4.07 54.67
C SER A 303 69.50 -4.47 53.56
N LEU A 304 69.52 -5.75 53.16
CA LEU A 304 68.60 -6.31 52.17
C LEU A 304 67.12 -6.02 52.48
N GLU A 305 66.72 -6.03 53.73
CA GLU A 305 65.37 -5.73 54.19
C GLU A 305 65.04 -4.24 54.00
N ALA A 306 65.98 -3.33 54.32
CA ALA A 306 65.79 -1.90 54.07
C ALA A 306 65.66 -1.57 52.61
N LYS A 307 66.43 -2.26 51.75
CA LYS A 307 66.39 -2.12 50.30
C LYS A 307 65.03 -2.59 49.76
N SER A 308 64.49 -3.72 50.20
CA SER A 308 63.16 -4.22 49.80
C SER A 308 62.01 -3.28 50.19
N VAL A 309 62.09 -2.67 51.38
CA VAL A 309 61.11 -1.65 51.79
C VAL A 309 61.21 -0.39 50.95
N LEU A 310 62.47 0.04 50.61
CA LEU A 310 62.72 1.16 49.72
C LEU A 310 62.14 0.93 48.36
N ASP A 311 62.43 -0.19 47.71
CA ASP A 311 61.88 -0.53 46.38
C ASP A 311 60.35 -0.52 46.39
N SER A 312 59.72 -1.03 47.46
CA SER A 312 58.25 -1.00 47.63
C SER A 312 57.72 0.43 47.75
N ILE A 313 58.38 1.31 48.53
CA ILE A 313 57.98 2.73 48.69
C ILE A 313 58.14 3.47 47.37
N VAL A 314 59.24 3.30 46.68
CA VAL A 314 59.50 3.92 45.37
C VAL A 314 58.45 3.51 44.33
N ALA A 315 58.06 2.24 44.31
CA ALA A 315 57.00 1.72 43.44
C ALA A 315 55.65 2.36 43.77
N VAL A 316 55.28 2.47 45.05
CA VAL A 316 54.02 3.13 45.46
C VAL A 316 54.01 4.63 45.17
N GLU A 317 55.14 5.33 45.38
CA GLU A 317 55.25 6.76 45.05
C GLU A 317 55.21 7.02 43.56
N SER A 318 55.85 6.16 42.75
CA SER A 318 55.76 6.22 41.30
C SER A 318 54.31 6.11 40.83
N GLN A 319 53.54 5.15 41.37
CA GLN A 319 52.09 4.99 41.05
C GLN A 319 51.24 6.17 41.54
N LEU A 320 51.53 6.75 42.70
CA LEU A 320 50.85 7.95 43.19
C LEU A 320 51.10 9.16 42.29
N ASN A 321 52.31 9.35 41.84
CA ASN A 321 52.63 10.41 40.90
C ASN A 321 51.96 10.22 39.52
N GLU A 322 51.95 8.99 39.00
CA GLU A 322 51.20 8.66 37.80
C GLU A 322 49.68 9.01 37.94
N LEU A 323 49.09 8.69 39.10
CA LEU A 323 47.68 9.07 39.39
C LEU A 323 47.50 10.56 39.51
N THR A 324 48.49 11.31 40.04
CA THR A 324 48.43 12.80 40.11
C THR A 324 48.44 13.44 38.71
N PHE A 325 49.24 12.92 37.78
CA PHE A 325 49.21 13.38 36.39
C PHE A 325 47.88 13.05 35.73
N LYS A 326 47.32 11.85 35.95
CA LYS A 326 46.02 11.48 35.43
C LYS A 326 44.91 12.31 36.05
N GLU A 327 45.00 12.68 37.33
CA GLU A 327 44.06 13.57 37.97
C GLU A 327 44.08 14.97 37.30
N ALA A 328 45.26 15.52 37.02
CA ALA A 328 45.40 16.80 36.34
C ALA A 328 44.82 16.76 34.92
N GLU A 329 44.97 15.65 34.20
CA GLU A 329 44.38 15.44 32.89
C GLU A 329 42.85 15.29 32.95
N ILE A 330 42.33 14.43 33.84
CA ILE A 330 40.91 14.13 33.96
C ILE A 330 40.13 15.33 34.53
N SER A 331 40.73 16.10 35.46
CA SER A 331 40.07 17.27 36.07
C SER A 331 39.75 18.39 35.07
N LYS A 332 40.40 18.42 33.92
CA LYS A 332 40.08 19.33 32.78
C LYS A 332 38.94 18.85 31.94
N LEU A 333 38.63 17.55 31.97
CA LEU A 333 37.63 16.91 31.10
C LEU A 333 36.33 16.53 31.85
N PHE A 334 36.44 16.22 33.15
CA PHE A 334 35.31 15.72 33.94
C PHE A 334 35.17 16.44 35.28
N THR A 335 33.94 16.53 35.78
CA THR A 335 33.65 17.02 37.14
C THR A 335 34.04 16.00 38.20
N LYS A 336 34.27 16.45 39.45
CA LYS A 336 34.67 15.61 40.58
C LYS A 336 33.67 14.46 40.91
N GLU A 337 32.44 14.58 40.44
CA GLU A 337 31.38 13.59 40.67
C GLU A 337 31.34 12.50 39.61
N HIS A 338 32.09 12.65 38.52
CA HIS A 338 32.15 11.66 37.46
C HIS A 338 32.71 10.33 37.96
N PRO A 339 32.13 9.17 37.57
CA PRO A 339 32.56 7.86 38.06
C PRO A 339 34.05 7.57 37.87
N ALA A 340 34.64 8.00 36.74
CA ALA A 340 36.06 7.87 36.46
C ALA A 340 36.95 8.68 37.43
N TYR A 341 36.55 9.90 37.83
CA TYR A 341 37.25 10.70 38.80
C TYR A 341 37.20 10.05 40.20
N ARG A 342 36.04 9.55 40.61
CA ARG A 342 35.85 8.84 41.89
C ARG A 342 36.73 7.58 42.00
N ALA A 343 36.73 6.74 40.93
CA ALA A 343 37.54 5.54 40.87
C ALA A 343 39.05 5.84 40.99
N LEU A 344 39.52 6.92 40.35
CA LEU A 344 40.89 7.37 40.45
C LEU A 344 41.24 7.80 41.89
N MET A 345 40.35 8.56 42.55
CA MET A 345 40.54 8.98 43.92
C MET A 345 40.54 7.80 44.92
N GLU A 346 39.71 6.80 44.70
CA GLU A 346 39.69 5.59 45.51
C GLU A 346 40.99 4.79 45.41
N LYS A 347 41.53 4.62 44.20
CA LYS A 347 42.81 3.99 43.95
C LYS A 347 43.93 4.80 44.60
N ARG A 348 43.91 6.14 44.50
CA ARG A 348 44.85 7.02 45.20
C ARG A 348 44.81 6.81 46.71
N SER A 349 43.64 6.80 47.31
CA SER A 349 43.46 6.56 48.74
C SER A 349 44.03 5.22 49.20
N THR A 350 43.88 4.17 48.38
CA THR A 350 44.44 2.83 48.66
C THR A 350 45.98 2.86 48.68
N LEU A 351 46.60 3.47 47.67
CA LEU A 351 48.03 3.64 47.60
C LEU A 351 48.61 4.53 48.74
N GLU A 352 47.89 5.58 49.16
CA GLU A 352 48.23 6.43 50.29
C GLU A 352 48.22 5.63 51.58
N LYS A 353 47.24 4.74 51.79
CA LYS A 353 47.23 3.80 52.94
C LYS A 353 48.39 2.83 52.93
N GLU A 354 48.75 2.29 51.75
CA GLU A 354 49.88 1.42 51.60
C GLU A 354 51.20 2.15 51.89
N ARG A 355 51.40 3.37 51.38
CA ARG A 355 52.50 4.26 51.69
C ARG A 355 52.62 4.49 53.20
N ALA A 356 51.49 4.79 53.88
CA ALA A 356 51.48 4.98 55.34
C ALA A 356 51.91 3.72 56.13
N LYS A 357 51.54 2.51 55.63
CA LYS A 357 51.94 1.23 56.23
C LYS A 357 53.44 0.99 56.04
N LEU A 358 54.00 1.25 54.89
CA LEU A 358 55.45 1.17 54.62
C LEU A 358 56.23 2.15 55.45
N ASN A 359 55.76 3.41 55.57
CA ASN A 359 56.40 4.43 56.43
C ASN A 359 56.42 4.03 57.93
N LYS A 360 55.39 3.34 58.41
CA LYS A 360 55.41 2.78 59.78
C LYS A 360 56.56 1.74 59.99
N ARG A 361 56.80 0.89 58.96
CA ARG A 361 57.93 -0.07 58.98
C ARG A 361 59.28 0.65 59.04
N VAL A 362 59.44 1.72 58.25
CA VAL A 362 60.64 2.55 58.28
C VAL A 362 60.88 3.17 59.65
N ALA A 363 59.80 3.63 60.35
CA ALA A 363 59.90 4.24 61.68
C ALA A 363 60.39 3.34 62.78
N THR A 364 60.41 2.01 62.59
CA THR A 364 60.96 1.03 63.55
C THR A 364 62.46 0.80 63.33
N MET A 365 63.14 1.38 62.37
CA MET A 365 64.55 1.23 62.12
C MET A 365 65.43 2.25 62.89
N PRO A 366 66.78 2.03 63.09
CA PRO A 366 67.69 3.02 63.71
C PRO A 366 67.68 4.35 62.93
N GLN A 367 67.78 5.48 63.65
CA GLN A 367 67.66 6.82 63.08
C GLN A 367 68.60 7.10 61.90
N THR A 368 69.88 6.66 62.00
CA THR A 368 70.82 6.83 60.86
C THR A 368 70.42 6.05 59.62
N LYS A 369 69.83 4.83 59.80
CA LYS A 369 69.32 4.04 58.64
C LYS A 369 68.01 4.61 58.10
N GLN A 370 67.17 5.16 58.99
CA GLN A 370 65.94 5.84 58.53
C GLN A 370 66.23 7.05 57.62
N GLU A 371 67.23 7.86 57.97
CA GLU A 371 67.53 9.07 57.23
C GLU A 371 68.19 8.75 55.87
N ILE A 372 69.13 7.77 55.80
CA ILE A 372 69.70 7.29 54.56
C ILE A 372 68.60 6.70 53.65
N LEU A 373 67.68 5.87 54.21
CA LEU A 373 66.61 5.26 53.49
C LEU A 373 65.63 6.33 52.95
N ARG A 374 65.33 7.37 53.71
CA ARG A 374 64.53 8.51 53.27
C ARG A 374 65.17 9.25 52.12
N LEU A 375 66.43 9.63 52.22
CA LEU A 375 67.16 10.36 51.22
C LEU A 375 67.39 9.52 49.93
N THR A 376 67.68 8.22 50.09
CA THR A 376 67.81 7.31 48.94
C THR A 376 66.43 7.13 48.24
N ARG A 377 65.33 7.00 49.01
CA ARG A 377 63.96 6.98 48.47
C ARG A 377 63.69 8.22 47.66
N ASP A 378 63.99 9.40 48.18
CA ASP A 378 63.68 10.67 47.50
C ASP A 378 64.45 10.78 46.19
N VAL A 379 65.69 10.31 46.09
CA VAL A 379 66.49 10.22 44.86
C VAL A 379 65.94 9.17 43.92
N ASP A 380 65.67 7.94 44.37
CA ASP A 380 65.26 6.86 43.48
C ASP A 380 63.82 7.15 42.96
N ALA A 381 62.93 7.64 43.81
CA ALA A 381 61.60 8.07 43.38
C ALA A 381 61.69 9.23 42.36
N GLY A 382 62.48 10.24 42.66
CA GLY A 382 62.71 11.37 41.71
C GLY A 382 63.26 10.93 40.38
N LYS A 383 64.22 9.99 40.35
CA LYS A 383 64.79 9.44 39.15
C LYS A 383 63.76 8.66 38.30
N VAL A 384 62.97 7.80 38.97
CA VAL A 384 61.92 7.04 38.28
C VAL A 384 60.88 8.00 37.65
N ILE A 385 60.44 9.00 38.43
CA ILE A 385 59.47 10.00 37.93
C ILE A 385 60.04 10.76 36.76
N TYR A 386 61.29 11.26 36.86
CA TYR A 386 61.92 12.01 35.81
C TYR A 386 62.02 11.20 34.51
N MET A 387 62.45 9.93 34.60
CA MET A 387 62.52 9.02 33.45
C MET A 387 61.14 8.69 32.86
N GLN A 388 60.12 8.52 33.69
CA GLN A 388 58.73 8.32 33.19
C GLN A 388 58.24 9.53 32.43
N LEU A 389 58.42 10.75 32.96
CA LEU A 389 58.02 11.98 32.29
C LEU A 389 58.76 12.20 30.99
N LEU A 390 60.08 11.91 30.96
CA LEU A 390 60.92 11.99 29.76
C LEU A 390 60.42 11.04 28.69
N ASN A 391 60.14 9.78 29.04
CA ASN A 391 59.57 8.80 28.14
C ASN A 391 58.18 9.24 27.60
N LYS A 392 57.34 9.80 28.51
CA LYS A 392 56.04 10.31 28.09
C LYS A 392 56.13 11.50 27.18
N GLN A 393 57.08 12.43 27.42
CA GLN A 393 57.39 13.53 26.52
C GLN A 393 57.77 13.03 25.15
N GLN A 394 58.62 11.99 25.08
CA GLN A 394 59.08 11.41 23.83
C GLN A 394 57.92 10.72 23.06
N GLU A 395 57.11 9.98 23.75
CA GLU A 395 55.87 9.35 23.20
C GLU A 395 54.91 10.40 22.61
N LEU A 396 54.64 11.46 23.37
CA LEU A 396 53.74 12.52 22.94
C LEU A 396 54.38 13.34 21.79
N SER A 397 55.67 13.54 21.77
CA SER A 397 56.38 14.20 20.67
C SER A 397 56.26 13.40 19.37
N ILE A 398 56.37 12.07 19.45
CA ILE A 398 56.15 11.18 18.32
C ILE A 398 54.68 11.26 17.87
N THR A 399 53.72 11.22 18.82
CA THR A 399 52.29 11.33 18.53
C THR A 399 51.94 12.65 17.85
N LYS A 400 52.52 13.80 18.30
CA LYS A 400 52.31 15.11 17.68
C LYS A 400 52.90 15.15 16.25
N ALA A 401 54.04 14.54 16.02
CA ALA A 401 54.71 14.51 14.70
C ALA A 401 54.09 13.46 13.77
N SER A 402 53.32 12.50 14.31
CA SER A 402 52.71 11.43 13.55
C SER A 402 51.50 11.92 12.77
N THR A 403 51.41 11.57 11.52
CA THR A 403 50.23 11.75 10.67
C THR A 403 49.22 10.60 10.83
N VAL A 404 49.46 9.70 11.77
CA VAL A 404 48.61 8.50 11.99
C VAL A 404 47.66 8.75 13.18
N GLY A 405 46.38 8.85 12.87
CA GLY A 405 45.31 8.82 13.88
C GLY A 405 45.00 7.39 14.37
N ASN A 406 43.95 7.28 15.18
CA ASN A 406 43.40 5.96 15.55
C ASN A 406 42.24 5.55 14.62
N VAL A 407 42.06 6.24 13.51
CA VAL A 407 41.03 5.97 12.50
C VAL A 407 41.73 5.68 11.18
N ARG A 408 41.32 4.61 10.52
CA ARG A 408 41.73 4.31 9.16
C ARG A 408 40.58 3.93 8.28
N ILE A 409 40.62 4.30 7.01
CA ILE A 409 39.69 3.80 5.99
C ILE A 409 40.13 2.36 5.67
N VAL A 410 39.17 1.43 5.80
CA VAL A 410 39.35 0.00 5.48
C VAL A 410 38.99 -0.25 4.04
N ASP A 411 37.79 0.25 3.66
CA ASP A 411 37.29 0.21 2.29
C ASP A 411 36.88 1.62 1.88
N ASP A 412 37.43 2.09 0.76
CA ASP A 412 37.04 3.35 0.13
C ASP A 412 35.55 3.29 -0.31
N ALA A 413 34.93 4.45 -0.45
CA ALA A 413 33.55 4.50 -0.88
C ALA A 413 33.36 3.92 -2.29
N VAL A 414 32.54 2.88 -2.39
CA VAL A 414 32.20 2.23 -3.64
C VAL A 414 30.70 2.34 -3.88
N ALA A 415 30.32 2.95 -5.02
CA ALA A 415 28.92 3.03 -5.38
C ALA A 415 28.43 1.73 -6.03
N GLN A 416 27.30 1.19 -5.53
CA GLN A 416 26.72 -0.03 -6.06
C GLN A 416 26.34 0.11 -7.54
N PRO A 417 26.57 -0.91 -8.38
CA PRO A 417 26.30 -0.83 -9.81
C PRO A 417 24.81 -0.72 -10.14
N ARG A 418 23.96 -1.28 -9.27
CA ARG A 418 22.50 -1.28 -9.42
C ARG A 418 21.84 -0.30 -8.42
N PRO A 419 20.78 0.41 -8.84
CA PRO A 419 20.07 1.28 -7.92
C PRO A 419 19.40 0.48 -6.79
N VAL A 420 19.43 1.03 -5.57
CA VAL A 420 18.79 0.43 -4.38
C VAL A 420 17.32 0.78 -4.26
N LYS A 421 16.89 1.89 -4.88
CA LYS A 421 15.48 2.32 -4.97
C LYS A 421 15.16 2.76 -6.40
N PRO A 422 13.92 2.62 -6.87
CA PRO A 422 12.81 1.91 -6.24
C PRO A 422 13.00 0.38 -6.26
N ARG A 423 12.49 -0.31 -5.25
CA ARG A 423 12.43 -1.78 -5.25
C ARG A 423 11.31 -2.24 -6.19
N LYS A 424 11.63 -2.40 -7.47
CA LYS A 424 10.66 -2.67 -8.56
C LYS A 424 9.72 -3.82 -8.26
N THR A 425 10.24 -4.95 -7.79
CA THR A 425 9.45 -6.14 -7.43
C THR A 425 8.45 -5.85 -6.30
N LEU A 426 8.87 -5.11 -5.28
CA LEU A 426 8.01 -4.75 -4.15
C LEU A 426 6.86 -3.83 -4.58
N ILE A 427 7.13 -2.84 -5.44
CA ILE A 427 6.10 -1.91 -5.96
C ILE A 427 5.06 -2.68 -6.77
N VAL A 428 5.49 -3.57 -7.66
CA VAL A 428 4.57 -4.39 -8.47
C VAL A 428 3.74 -5.32 -7.60
N LEU A 429 4.35 -5.96 -6.58
CA LEU A 429 3.62 -6.81 -5.64
C LEU A 429 2.56 -6.03 -4.85
N ILE A 430 2.91 -4.83 -4.35
CA ILE A 430 1.95 -3.97 -3.66
C ILE A 430 0.82 -3.54 -4.59
N ALA A 431 1.14 -3.19 -5.84
CA ALA A 431 0.13 -2.82 -6.84
C ALA A 431 -0.84 -3.98 -7.14
N ILE A 432 -0.34 -5.21 -7.32
CA ILE A 432 -1.14 -6.43 -7.50
C ILE A 432 -2.04 -6.66 -6.28
N PHE A 433 -1.50 -6.55 -5.08
CA PHE A 433 -2.25 -6.75 -3.84
C PHE A 433 -3.38 -5.72 -3.70
N LEU A 434 -3.09 -4.44 -3.93
CA LEU A 434 -4.09 -3.36 -3.89
C LEU A 434 -5.16 -3.54 -4.96
N GLY A 435 -4.77 -3.92 -6.19
CA GLY A 435 -5.70 -4.23 -7.27
C GLY A 435 -6.62 -5.39 -6.91
N GLY A 436 -6.07 -6.45 -6.29
CA GLY A 436 -6.83 -7.60 -5.78
C GLY A 436 -7.83 -7.17 -4.69
N LEU A 437 -7.37 -6.44 -3.70
CA LEU A 437 -8.22 -5.99 -2.59
C LEU A 437 -9.35 -5.08 -3.07
N LEU A 438 -9.04 -4.11 -3.94
CA LEU A 438 -10.06 -3.18 -4.49
C LEU A 438 -11.07 -3.91 -5.38
N SER A 439 -10.62 -4.88 -6.20
CA SER A 439 -11.52 -5.64 -7.07
C SER A 439 -12.48 -6.52 -6.26
N VAL A 440 -11.97 -7.19 -5.21
CA VAL A 440 -12.80 -8.00 -4.30
C VAL A 440 -13.81 -7.10 -3.57
N ALA A 441 -13.36 -5.97 -3.02
CA ALA A 441 -14.24 -5.01 -2.36
C ALA A 441 -15.34 -4.51 -3.30
N PHE A 442 -15.00 -4.19 -4.55
CA PHE A 442 -15.96 -3.75 -5.57
C PHE A 442 -17.01 -4.83 -5.86
N VAL A 443 -16.61 -6.10 -6.03
CA VAL A 443 -17.52 -7.23 -6.27
C VAL A 443 -18.47 -7.42 -5.08
N VAL A 444 -17.94 -7.37 -3.85
CA VAL A 444 -18.76 -7.51 -2.63
C VAL A 444 -19.78 -6.36 -2.48
N ILE A 445 -19.35 -5.13 -2.75
CA ILE A 445 -20.25 -3.96 -2.74
C ILE A 445 -21.33 -4.13 -3.81
N LYS A 446 -20.96 -4.49 -5.03
CA LYS A 446 -21.88 -4.73 -6.14
C LYS A 446 -22.89 -5.83 -5.80
N MET A 447 -22.44 -6.93 -5.19
CA MET A 447 -23.33 -8.02 -4.72
C MET A 447 -24.33 -7.52 -3.69
N ARG A 448 -23.93 -6.66 -2.75
CA ARG A 448 -24.85 -6.09 -1.75
C ARG A 448 -25.86 -5.10 -2.33
N MET A 449 -25.50 -4.41 -3.39
CA MET A 449 -26.40 -3.49 -4.08
C MET A 449 -27.41 -4.23 -4.98
N HIS A 450 -27.12 -5.49 -5.38
CA HIS A 450 -28.00 -6.28 -6.21
C HIS A 450 -29.03 -7.01 -5.32
N ARG A 451 -30.29 -6.61 -5.40
CA ARG A 451 -31.39 -7.12 -4.54
C ARG A 451 -32.38 -8.01 -5.30
N GLY A 452 -32.05 -8.43 -6.52
CA GLY A 452 -32.92 -9.30 -7.32
C GLY A 452 -33.01 -10.71 -6.74
N ILE A 453 -34.15 -11.39 -7.01
CA ILE A 453 -34.41 -12.78 -6.62
C ILE A 453 -33.42 -13.68 -7.41
N GLU A 454 -32.61 -14.45 -6.69
CA GLU A 454 -31.60 -15.36 -7.27
C GLU A 454 -31.90 -16.85 -6.97
N SER A 455 -32.92 -17.14 -6.17
CA SER A 455 -33.34 -18.50 -5.86
C SER A 455 -34.87 -18.55 -5.64
N PRO A 456 -35.55 -19.64 -6.06
CA PRO A 456 -36.96 -19.89 -5.70
C PRO A 456 -37.20 -19.89 -4.19
N ASP A 457 -36.23 -20.42 -3.44
CA ASP A 457 -36.34 -20.52 -1.97
C ASP A 457 -36.53 -19.16 -1.29
N GLN A 458 -36.06 -18.07 -1.90
CA GLN A 458 -36.24 -16.70 -1.38
C GLN A 458 -37.74 -16.30 -1.42
N LEU A 459 -38.49 -16.82 -2.38
CA LEU A 459 -39.93 -16.61 -2.46
C LEU A 459 -40.68 -17.55 -1.51
N GLU A 460 -40.25 -18.80 -1.42
CA GLU A 460 -40.87 -19.81 -0.54
C GLU A 460 -40.67 -19.49 0.95
N GLN A 461 -39.56 -18.91 1.33
CA GLN A 461 -39.27 -18.44 2.70
C GLN A 461 -40.24 -17.34 3.15
N GLU A 462 -40.73 -16.53 2.20
CA GLU A 462 -41.74 -15.50 2.45
C GLU A 462 -43.18 -16.02 2.33
N GLY A 463 -43.32 -17.33 2.08
CA GLY A 463 -44.61 -18.00 2.01
C GLY A 463 -45.30 -18.00 0.64
N PHE A 464 -44.55 -17.65 -0.43
CA PHE A 464 -45.07 -17.67 -1.79
C PHE A 464 -44.78 -19.01 -2.47
N ASN A 465 -45.79 -19.72 -2.92
CA ASN A 465 -45.63 -20.97 -3.65
C ASN A 465 -45.01 -20.72 -5.02
N VAL A 466 -43.89 -21.36 -5.33
CA VAL A 466 -43.24 -21.28 -6.66
C VAL A 466 -43.73 -22.44 -7.52
N TYR A 467 -44.55 -22.11 -8.55
CA TYR A 467 -45.15 -23.12 -9.44
C TYR A 467 -44.17 -23.66 -10.50
N ALA A 468 -43.28 -22.82 -10.95
CA ALA A 468 -42.20 -23.21 -11.87
C ALA A 468 -41.05 -22.25 -11.84
N SER A 469 -39.85 -22.77 -12.14
CA SER A 469 -38.65 -21.99 -12.45
C SER A 469 -38.25 -22.24 -13.90
N ILE A 470 -38.42 -21.19 -14.74
CA ILE A 470 -38.20 -21.28 -16.17
C ILE A 470 -36.77 -20.78 -16.49
N PRO A 471 -35.86 -21.64 -16.99
CA PRO A 471 -34.51 -21.22 -17.33
C PRO A 471 -34.51 -20.26 -18.51
N LEU A 472 -33.45 -19.43 -18.56
CA LEU A 472 -33.24 -18.49 -19.66
C LEU A 472 -32.86 -19.26 -20.94
N SER A 473 -33.68 -19.17 -22.01
CA SER A 473 -33.43 -19.81 -23.29
C SER A 473 -32.42 -19.00 -24.12
N GLU A 474 -31.29 -19.62 -24.45
CA GLU A 474 -30.30 -19.00 -25.36
C GLU A 474 -30.85 -18.86 -26.79
N TRP A 475 -31.68 -19.82 -27.23
CA TRP A 475 -32.32 -19.77 -28.54
C TRP A 475 -33.22 -18.56 -28.67
N GLN A 476 -34.06 -18.31 -27.66
CA GLN A 476 -34.94 -17.16 -27.62
C GLN A 476 -34.17 -15.84 -27.60
N GLN A 477 -33.10 -15.76 -26.81
CA GLN A 477 -32.25 -14.57 -26.78
C GLN A 477 -31.66 -14.24 -28.16
N LYS A 478 -31.17 -15.24 -28.87
CA LYS A 478 -30.62 -15.05 -30.23
C LYS A 478 -31.69 -14.58 -31.19
N LYS A 479 -32.89 -15.16 -31.11
CA LYS A 479 -34.07 -14.75 -31.96
C LYS A 479 -34.51 -13.33 -31.62
N ASP A 480 -34.66 -12.97 -30.37
CA ASP A 480 -35.02 -11.62 -29.93
C ASP A 480 -34.00 -10.59 -30.41
N LEU A 481 -32.71 -10.92 -30.38
CA LEU A 481 -31.66 -10.06 -30.90
C LEU A 481 -31.80 -9.88 -32.42
N GLN A 482 -32.06 -10.97 -33.16
CA GLN A 482 -32.28 -10.96 -34.61
C GLN A 482 -33.51 -10.10 -34.96
N ILE A 483 -34.63 -10.28 -34.24
CA ILE A 483 -35.85 -9.50 -34.45
C ILE A 483 -35.60 -8.01 -34.20
N ARG A 484 -34.90 -7.65 -33.12
CA ARG A 484 -34.50 -6.24 -32.83
C ARG A 484 -33.60 -5.65 -33.92
N LEU A 485 -32.71 -6.43 -34.49
CA LEU A 485 -31.84 -6.00 -35.60
C LEU A 485 -32.62 -5.91 -36.92
N ALA A 486 -33.55 -6.86 -37.17
CA ALA A 486 -34.41 -6.91 -38.37
C ALA A 486 -35.46 -5.78 -38.35
N SER A 487 -36.06 -5.47 -37.20
CA SER A 487 -37.01 -4.35 -37.03
C SER A 487 -36.39 -2.99 -37.39
N ARG A 488 -35.08 -2.83 -37.17
CA ARG A 488 -34.34 -1.65 -37.68
C ARG A 488 -34.18 -1.62 -39.21
N ARG A 489 -34.35 -2.79 -39.88
CA ARG A 489 -34.20 -2.93 -41.35
C ARG A 489 -35.54 -3.14 -42.12
N LYS A 490 -36.70 -3.09 -41.44
CA LYS A 490 -38.04 -3.36 -42.03
C LYS A 490 -38.13 -4.71 -42.78
N VAL A 491 -37.49 -5.76 -42.24
CA VAL A 491 -37.60 -7.11 -42.76
C VAL A 491 -38.68 -7.87 -41.98
N ASN A 492 -39.60 -8.54 -42.66
CA ASN A 492 -40.66 -9.33 -42.04
C ASN A 492 -40.04 -10.42 -41.18
N ALA A 493 -40.51 -10.56 -39.95
CA ALA A 493 -40.11 -11.62 -39.05
C ALA A 493 -40.65 -12.97 -39.55
N ASP A 494 -39.80 -14.00 -39.60
CA ASP A 494 -40.24 -15.38 -39.90
C ASP A 494 -41.30 -15.86 -38.92
N SER A 495 -42.29 -16.58 -39.46
CA SER A 495 -43.46 -17.12 -38.73
C SER A 495 -43.16 -18.10 -37.58
N ASP A 496 -41.90 -18.53 -37.40
CA ASP A 496 -41.46 -19.46 -36.36
C ASP A 496 -40.77 -18.76 -35.17
N SER A 497 -41.41 -17.69 -34.69
CA SER A 497 -40.82 -16.95 -33.54
C SER A 497 -41.15 -17.54 -32.16
N LEU A 498 -42.05 -18.50 -32.06
CA LEU A 498 -42.48 -19.12 -30.83
C LEU A 498 -41.56 -20.25 -30.41
N LEU A 499 -41.02 -20.19 -29.17
CA LEU A 499 -40.04 -21.18 -28.67
C LEU A 499 -40.66 -22.61 -28.64
N ALA A 500 -41.94 -22.74 -28.25
CA ALA A 500 -42.63 -24.00 -28.23
C ALA A 500 -42.68 -24.73 -29.57
N ASN A 501 -42.61 -24.01 -30.70
CA ASN A 501 -42.58 -24.55 -32.06
C ASN A 501 -41.15 -24.61 -32.61
N GLY A 502 -40.38 -23.55 -32.41
CA GLY A 502 -39.06 -23.39 -33.01
C GLY A 502 -37.96 -24.26 -32.34
N ASN A 503 -38.09 -24.55 -31.05
CA ASN A 503 -37.20 -25.40 -30.29
C ASN A 503 -37.95 -26.14 -29.16
N PRO A 504 -38.76 -27.17 -29.46
CA PRO A 504 -39.58 -27.87 -28.46
C PRO A 504 -38.77 -28.63 -27.39
N ALA A 505 -37.48 -28.88 -27.64
CA ALA A 505 -36.56 -29.57 -26.72
C ALA A 505 -35.85 -28.57 -25.76
N ASP A 506 -36.13 -27.28 -25.82
CA ASP A 506 -35.54 -26.30 -24.94
C ASP A 506 -35.96 -26.52 -23.48
N LEU A 507 -35.01 -26.38 -22.54
CA LEU A 507 -35.26 -26.56 -21.11
C LEU A 507 -36.36 -25.61 -20.56
N ALA A 508 -36.51 -24.44 -21.17
CA ALA A 508 -37.61 -23.52 -20.82
C ALA A 508 -38.97 -24.11 -21.19
N ILE A 509 -39.07 -24.83 -22.31
CA ILE A 509 -40.32 -25.52 -22.72
C ILE A 509 -40.60 -26.72 -21.83
N GLU A 510 -39.58 -27.46 -21.40
CA GLU A 510 -39.81 -28.53 -20.41
C GLU A 510 -40.32 -27.99 -19.07
N ALA A 511 -39.74 -26.86 -18.61
CA ALA A 511 -40.23 -26.20 -17.41
C ALA A 511 -41.71 -25.74 -17.56
N ILE A 512 -42.10 -25.26 -18.77
CA ILE A 512 -43.48 -24.87 -19.06
C ILE A 512 -44.38 -26.12 -19.16
N ARG A 513 -43.91 -27.24 -19.64
CA ARG A 513 -44.67 -28.52 -19.61
C ARG A 513 -44.93 -28.96 -18.15
N SER A 514 -43.92 -28.85 -17.29
CA SER A 514 -44.10 -29.11 -15.84
C SER A 514 -45.12 -28.15 -15.24
N LEU A 515 -45.04 -26.82 -15.58
CA LEU A 515 -46.02 -25.81 -15.13
C LEU A 515 -47.44 -26.21 -15.55
N ARG A 516 -47.64 -26.67 -16.83
CA ARG A 516 -48.94 -27.16 -17.30
C ARG A 516 -49.49 -28.23 -16.38
N THR A 517 -48.66 -29.21 -15.99
CA THR A 517 -49.07 -30.33 -15.10
C THR A 517 -49.48 -29.77 -13.71
N SER A 518 -48.68 -28.88 -13.14
CA SER A 518 -49.00 -28.26 -11.84
C SER A 518 -50.27 -27.46 -11.89
N LEU A 519 -50.51 -26.73 -13.00
CA LEU A 519 -51.72 -25.92 -13.23
C LEU A 519 -52.98 -26.80 -13.40
N HIS A 520 -52.89 -27.95 -14.00
CA HIS A 520 -54.02 -28.87 -14.14
C HIS A 520 -54.66 -29.14 -12.75
N PHE A 521 -53.84 -29.45 -11.74
CA PHE A 521 -54.33 -29.65 -10.38
C PHE A 521 -54.86 -28.38 -9.72
N ALA A 522 -54.18 -27.26 -9.91
CA ALA A 522 -54.59 -26.00 -9.32
C ALA A 522 -55.90 -25.45 -9.87
N MET A 523 -56.26 -25.83 -11.13
CA MET A 523 -57.47 -25.37 -11.78
C MET A 523 -58.65 -26.29 -11.52
N MET A 524 -58.47 -27.52 -11.00
CA MET A 524 -59.57 -28.40 -10.62
C MET A 524 -60.50 -27.77 -9.53
N GLU A 525 -59.95 -26.89 -8.70
CA GLU A 525 -60.69 -26.20 -7.64
C GLU A 525 -61.10 -24.78 -8.04
N ALA A 526 -60.79 -24.35 -9.27
CA ALA A 526 -61.05 -22.99 -9.74
C ALA A 526 -62.54 -22.81 -10.14
N LYS A 527 -63.03 -21.56 -10.00
CA LYS A 527 -64.43 -21.21 -10.37
C LYS A 527 -64.71 -21.33 -11.88
N ASN A 528 -63.69 -21.23 -12.73
CA ASN A 528 -63.77 -21.38 -14.17
C ASN A 528 -62.38 -21.76 -14.74
N ASN A 529 -62.27 -22.03 -16.04
CA ASN A 529 -61.10 -22.43 -16.76
C ASN A 529 -60.25 -21.22 -17.26
N VAL A 530 -60.34 -20.07 -16.62
CA VAL A 530 -59.65 -18.84 -16.97
C VAL A 530 -58.39 -18.68 -16.12
N LEU A 531 -57.23 -18.69 -16.76
CA LEU A 531 -55.93 -18.45 -16.14
C LEU A 531 -55.43 -17.03 -16.47
N MET A 532 -55.26 -16.20 -15.45
CA MET A 532 -54.62 -14.90 -15.60
C MET A 532 -53.11 -14.99 -15.30
N ILE A 533 -52.31 -14.42 -16.15
CA ILE A 533 -50.86 -14.24 -15.94
C ILE A 533 -50.56 -12.75 -15.82
N SER A 534 -49.96 -12.37 -14.72
CA SER A 534 -49.55 -10.99 -14.44
C SER A 534 -48.10 -10.93 -13.88
N GLY A 535 -47.66 -9.78 -13.47
CA GLY A 535 -46.36 -9.58 -12.87
C GLY A 535 -46.13 -8.20 -12.30
N ALA A 536 -45.03 -8.03 -11.58
CA ALA A 536 -44.73 -6.79 -10.87
C ALA A 536 -44.36 -5.63 -11.81
N SER A 537 -43.51 -5.90 -12.82
CA SER A 537 -42.88 -4.86 -13.66
C SER A 537 -42.92 -5.23 -15.15
N PRO A 538 -42.67 -4.27 -16.07
CA PRO A 538 -42.54 -4.56 -17.49
C PRO A 538 -41.30 -5.43 -17.80
N ASN A 539 -41.28 -6.10 -18.98
CA ASN A 539 -40.14 -6.86 -19.52
C ASN A 539 -39.63 -8.03 -18.66
N ILE A 540 -40.49 -8.59 -17.80
CA ILE A 540 -40.18 -9.77 -16.98
C ILE A 540 -40.49 -11.09 -17.66
N GLY A 541 -41.07 -11.04 -18.88
CA GLY A 541 -41.40 -12.20 -19.69
C GLY A 541 -42.82 -12.75 -19.51
N LYS A 542 -43.82 -11.96 -19.06
CA LYS A 542 -45.20 -12.34 -18.97
C LYS A 542 -45.74 -12.94 -20.26
N THR A 543 -45.72 -12.17 -21.32
CA THR A 543 -46.18 -12.56 -22.64
C THR A 543 -45.44 -13.78 -23.19
N PHE A 544 -44.13 -13.91 -22.92
CA PHE A 544 -43.35 -15.07 -23.29
C PHE A 544 -43.87 -16.35 -22.63
N VAL A 545 -44.12 -16.29 -21.31
CA VAL A 545 -44.64 -17.45 -20.56
C VAL A 545 -46.08 -17.73 -20.99
N SER A 546 -46.96 -16.70 -21.09
CA SER A 546 -48.35 -16.83 -21.50
C SER A 546 -48.48 -17.55 -22.82
N ILE A 547 -47.79 -17.10 -23.85
CA ILE A 547 -47.95 -17.64 -25.20
C ILE A 547 -47.36 -19.05 -25.37
N ASN A 548 -46.19 -19.32 -24.76
CA ASN A 548 -45.59 -20.64 -24.83
C ASN A 548 -46.38 -21.66 -23.98
N LEU A 549 -46.94 -21.24 -22.85
CA LEU A 549 -47.83 -22.08 -22.05
C LEU A 549 -49.10 -22.43 -22.84
N ALA A 550 -49.74 -21.45 -23.48
CA ALA A 550 -50.90 -21.67 -24.33
C ALA A 550 -50.60 -22.66 -25.48
N ALA A 551 -49.42 -22.49 -26.15
CA ALA A 551 -48.99 -23.40 -27.20
C ALA A 551 -48.79 -24.86 -26.69
N VAL A 552 -48.12 -25.01 -25.52
CA VAL A 552 -47.88 -26.30 -24.88
C VAL A 552 -49.18 -26.98 -24.46
N ILE A 553 -50.18 -26.22 -24.01
CA ILE A 553 -51.51 -26.74 -23.68
C ILE A 553 -52.25 -27.13 -24.96
N ALA A 554 -52.26 -26.32 -26.00
CA ALA A 554 -52.89 -26.63 -27.29
C ALA A 554 -52.30 -27.87 -27.95
N GLN A 555 -50.96 -28.02 -27.92
CA GLN A 555 -50.24 -29.21 -28.41
C GLN A 555 -50.66 -30.52 -27.70
N SER A 556 -51.28 -30.42 -26.51
CA SER A 556 -51.84 -31.61 -25.81
C SER A 556 -53.28 -31.93 -26.24
N GLY A 557 -53.84 -31.28 -27.24
CA GLY A 557 -55.15 -31.56 -27.82
C GLY A 557 -56.27 -30.72 -27.21
N GLN A 558 -55.99 -29.72 -26.35
CA GLN A 558 -56.98 -28.83 -25.77
C GLN A 558 -57.21 -27.59 -26.67
N LYS A 559 -58.43 -27.06 -26.65
CA LYS A 559 -58.74 -25.79 -27.32
C LYS A 559 -58.40 -24.65 -26.38
N VAL A 560 -57.45 -23.77 -26.78
CA VAL A 560 -56.95 -22.67 -25.96
C VAL A 560 -57.29 -21.35 -26.61
N LEU A 561 -57.83 -20.42 -25.82
CA LEU A 561 -57.94 -19.01 -26.23
C LEU A 561 -56.97 -18.16 -25.45
N VAL A 562 -56.12 -17.42 -26.15
CA VAL A 562 -55.24 -16.40 -25.54
C VAL A 562 -55.88 -15.01 -25.74
N ILE A 563 -55.97 -14.24 -24.65
CA ILE A 563 -56.47 -12.88 -24.68
C ILE A 563 -55.33 -11.92 -24.31
N ASP A 564 -54.93 -11.04 -25.26
CA ASP A 564 -53.98 -9.95 -25.00
C ASP A 564 -54.73 -8.81 -24.30
N ALA A 565 -54.70 -8.83 -22.99
CA ALA A 565 -55.39 -7.81 -22.18
C ALA A 565 -54.43 -6.63 -21.79
N ASP A 566 -53.18 -6.61 -22.26
CA ASP A 566 -52.34 -5.41 -22.17
C ASP A 566 -52.71 -4.43 -23.31
N MET A 567 -53.86 -3.77 -23.20
CA MET A 567 -54.29 -2.82 -24.20
C MET A 567 -53.37 -1.60 -24.40
N ARG A 568 -52.40 -1.40 -23.48
CA ARG A 568 -51.47 -0.28 -23.51
C ARG A 568 -50.21 -0.61 -24.34
N LYS A 569 -49.62 -1.79 -24.08
CA LYS A 569 -48.35 -2.21 -24.67
C LYS A 569 -48.37 -3.64 -25.20
N GLY A 570 -49.56 -4.26 -25.33
CA GLY A 570 -49.69 -5.61 -25.85
C GLY A 570 -49.05 -5.72 -27.25
N TYR A 571 -48.27 -6.77 -27.48
CA TYR A 571 -47.55 -6.99 -28.72
C TYR A 571 -47.68 -8.42 -29.26
N LEU A 572 -48.63 -9.21 -28.72
CA LEU A 572 -48.86 -10.58 -29.11
C LEU A 572 -49.13 -10.74 -30.61
N HIS A 573 -49.88 -9.80 -31.21
CA HIS A 573 -50.10 -9.76 -32.65
C HIS A 573 -48.79 -9.70 -33.45
N SER A 574 -47.84 -8.87 -33.03
CA SER A 574 -46.58 -8.72 -33.71
C SER A 574 -45.67 -9.95 -33.49
N LEU A 575 -45.76 -10.61 -32.32
CA LEU A 575 -44.98 -11.82 -32.00
C LEU A 575 -45.41 -13.01 -32.85
N LEU A 576 -46.71 -13.11 -33.13
CA LEU A 576 -47.30 -14.20 -33.92
C LEU A 576 -47.44 -13.88 -35.41
N GLY A 577 -47.05 -12.67 -35.82
CA GLY A 577 -47.18 -12.23 -37.23
C GLY A 577 -48.65 -12.08 -37.69
N ILE A 578 -49.57 -11.80 -36.75
CA ILE A 578 -51.01 -11.68 -36.99
C ILE A 578 -51.35 -10.19 -37.07
N ASP A 579 -52.38 -9.89 -37.88
CA ASP A 579 -52.91 -8.53 -37.99
C ASP A 579 -53.42 -8.01 -36.63
N GLY A 580 -53.01 -6.80 -36.27
CA GLY A 580 -53.40 -6.13 -34.99
C GLY A 580 -54.76 -5.47 -34.98
N GLY A 581 -55.50 -5.49 -36.12
CA GLY A 581 -56.87 -4.95 -36.19
C GLY A 581 -57.89 -5.78 -35.39
N ASN A 582 -59.05 -5.29 -35.18
CA ASN A 582 -60.16 -5.90 -34.41
C ASN A 582 -59.70 -6.84 -33.28
N GLY A 583 -59.83 -6.38 -32.05
CA GLY A 583 -59.34 -7.14 -30.88
C GLY A 583 -60.19 -6.86 -29.63
N LEU A 584 -59.56 -7.08 -28.46
CA LEU A 584 -60.21 -6.94 -27.18
C LEU A 584 -60.87 -5.57 -26.94
N SER A 585 -60.18 -4.49 -27.30
CA SER A 585 -60.69 -3.14 -27.12
C SER A 585 -61.93 -2.90 -27.98
N ASP A 586 -61.97 -3.45 -29.20
CA ASP A 586 -63.10 -3.28 -30.12
C ASP A 586 -64.32 -4.13 -29.67
N VAL A 587 -64.09 -5.30 -29.13
CA VAL A 587 -65.15 -6.15 -28.51
C VAL A 587 -65.76 -5.46 -27.28
N LEU A 588 -64.92 -4.95 -26.39
CA LEU A 588 -65.37 -4.29 -25.17
C LEU A 588 -66.12 -2.97 -25.48
N ALA A 589 -65.74 -2.30 -26.57
CA ALA A 589 -66.45 -1.12 -27.10
C ALA A 589 -67.73 -1.47 -27.90
N GLN A 590 -68.08 -2.77 -28.03
CA GLN A 590 -69.22 -3.29 -28.79
C GLN A 590 -69.19 -2.91 -30.30
N GLN A 591 -68.02 -2.68 -30.86
CA GLN A 591 -67.82 -2.38 -32.27
C GLN A 591 -67.71 -3.63 -33.14
N VAL A 592 -67.26 -4.75 -32.52
CA VAL A 592 -67.03 -6.05 -33.19
C VAL A 592 -67.60 -7.16 -32.31
N SER A 593 -68.21 -8.20 -32.93
CA SER A 593 -68.64 -9.37 -32.17
C SER A 593 -67.44 -10.22 -31.75
N ILE A 594 -67.62 -11.03 -30.69
CA ILE A 594 -66.55 -11.87 -30.11
C ILE A 594 -65.94 -12.79 -31.18
N GLU A 595 -66.82 -13.44 -31.98
CA GLU A 595 -66.39 -14.38 -33.03
C GLU A 595 -65.52 -13.71 -34.12
N ASN A 596 -65.80 -12.45 -34.45
CA ASN A 596 -65.05 -11.70 -35.45
C ASN A 596 -63.72 -11.13 -34.95
N ALA A 597 -63.52 -11.10 -33.62
CA ALA A 597 -62.26 -10.68 -33.00
C ALA A 597 -61.29 -11.84 -32.82
N ILE A 598 -61.74 -13.08 -32.88
CA ILE A 598 -60.91 -14.27 -32.75
C ILE A 598 -60.06 -14.46 -34.02
N LYS A 599 -58.77 -14.67 -33.81
CA LYS A 599 -57.84 -14.93 -34.89
C LYS A 599 -57.18 -16.29 -34.71
N LYS A 600 -57.06 -17.05 -35.81
CA LYS A 600 -56.35 -18.33 -35.80
C LYS A 600 -54.85 -18.11 -35.74
N THR A 601 -54.18 -18.97 -35.01
CA THR A 601 -52.70 -18.94 -34.94
C THR A 601 -52.10 -20.10 -35.76
N ASN A 602 -50.78 -20.11 -35.90
CA ASN A 602 -50.05 -21.22 -36.56
C ASN A 602 -49.94 -22.47 -35.64
N VAL A 603 -50.46 -22.41 -34.43
CA VAL A 603 -50.51 -23.56 -33.48
C VAL A 603 -51.91 -24.11 -33.53
N GLU A 604 -52.04 -25.40 -33.91
CA GLU A 604 -53.32 -26.10 -33.94
C GLU A 604 -53.95 -26.12 -32.56
N GLY A 605 -55.23 -25.78 -32.45
CA GLY A 605 -55.96 -25.72 -31.18
C GLY A 605 -55.76 -24.40 -30.38
N MET A 606 -54.95 -23.47 -30.85
CA MET A 606 -54.74 -22.17 -30.18
C MET A 606 -55.28 -21.02 -31.00
N ASP A 607 -56.25 -20.34 -30.44
CA ASP A 607 -56.83 -19.09 -30.95
C ASP A 607 -56.41 -17.90 -30.12
N ILE A 608 -56.49 -16.69 -30.68
CA ILE A 608 -56.08 -15.47 -29.97
C ILE A 608 -57.10 -14.32 -30.23
N ILE A 609 -57.35 -13.54 -29.18
CA ILE A 609 -57.90 -12.20 -29.26
C ILE A 609 -56.74 -11.23 -28.96
N VAL A 610 -56.36 -10.48 -29.98
CA VAL A 610 -55.31 -9.44 -29.85
C VAL A 610 -55.86 -8.22 -29.12
N ARG A 611 -55.03 -7.32 -28.66
CA ARG A 611 -55.45 -6.13 -27.91
C ARG A 611 -56.44 -5.21 -28.65
N GLY A 612 -56.39 -5.20 -29.98
CA GLY A 612 -57.14 -4.24 -30.81
C GLY A 612 -56.53 -2.83 -30.86
N GLN A 613 -57.34 -1.82 -31.15
CA GLN A 613 -56.91 -0.43 -31.12
C GLN A 613 -56.65 0.03 -29.69
N VAL A 614 -55.62 0.88 -29.50
CA VAL A 614 -55.30 1.39 -28.13
C VAL A 614 -56.33 2.39 -27.69
N PRO A 615 -57.18 2.06 -26.72
CA PRO A 615 -58.22 2.98 -26.25
C PRO A 615 -57.61 4.08 -25.37
N PRO A 616 -58.25 5.27 -25.27
CA PRO A 616 -57.79 6.34 -24.37
C PRO A 616 -57.91 5.98 -22.87
N ASN A 617 -58.90 5.14 -22.53
CA ASN A 617 -59.27 4.75 -21.16
C ASN A 617 -59.38 3.22 -20.96
N PRO A 618 -58.29 2.46 -21.02
CA PRO A 618 -58.32 1.00 -20.95
C PRO A 618 -58.99 0.44 -19.70
N SER A 619 -58.73 1.03 -18.53
CA SER A 619 -59.28 0.57 -17.25
C SER A 619 -60.83 0.68 -17.16
N GLU A 620 -61.38 1.78 -17.69
CA GLU A 620 -62.84 1.97 -17.74
C GLU A 620 -63.51 0.96 -18.67
N LEU A 621 -62.85 0.68 -19.81
CA LEU A 621 -63.32 -0.29 -20.78
C LEU A 621 -63.36 -1.70 -20.18
N LEU A 622 -62.34 -2.07 -19.36
CA LEU A 622 -62.30 -3.34 -18.64
C LEU A 622 -63.34 -3.46 -17.54
N MET A 623 -63.83 -2.36 -17.00
CA MET A 623 -64.90 -2.35 -15.98
C MET A 623 -66.32 -2.49 -16.57
N THR A 624 -66.46 -2.51 -17.89
CA THR A 624 -67.76 -2.71 -18.56
C THR A 624 -68.26 -4.15 -18.38
N ARG A 625 -69.58 -4.37 -18.53
CA ARG A 625 -70.16 -5.73 -18.53
C ARG A 625 -69.62 -6.62 -19.66
N GLY A 626 -69.11 -6.03 -20.74
CA GLY A 626 -68.61 -6.74 -21.87
C GLY A 626 -67.40 -7.64 -21.57
N LEU A 627 -66.56 -7.29 -20.57
CA LEU A 627 -65.48 -8.18 -20.14
C LEU A 627 -66.01 -9.47 -19.52
N GLY A 628 -67.00 -9.38 -18.64
CA GLY A 628 -67.68 -10.55 -18.02
C GLY A 628 -68.27 -11.46 -19.09
N GLU A 629 -69.07 -10.84 -20.00
CA GLU A 629 -69.72 -11.56 -21.13
C GLU A 629 -68.67 -12.27 -22.05
N LEU A 630 -67.58 -11.60 -22.35
CA LEU A 630 -66.50 -12.23 -23.11
C LEU A 630 -65.84 -13.40 -22.38
N ILE A 631 -65.54 -13.24 -21.08
CA ILE A 631 -64.93 -14.30 -20.27
C ILE A 631 -65.85 -15.49 -20.11
N ASP A 632 -67.15 -15.27 -19.88
CA ASP A 632 -68.17 -16.33 -19.78
C ASP A 632 -68.31 -17.08 -21.11
N TRP A 633 -68.40 -16.35 -22.21
CA TRP A 633 -68.43 -16.93 -23.56
C TRP A 633 -67.17 -17.76 -23.86
N ALA A 634 -65.97 -17.20 -23.55
CA ALA A 634 -64.71 -17.88 -23.77
C ALA A 634 -64.59 -19.15 -22.92
N SER A 635 -65.00 -19.09 -21.66
CA SER A 635 -64.98 -20.24 -20.74
C SER A 635 -65.88 -21.40 -21.19
N GLN A 636 -66.97 -21.12 -21.92
CA GLN A 636 -67.90 -22.15 -22.46
C GLN A 636 -67.42 -22.76 -23.78
N ASN A 637 -66.62 -22.05 -24.58
CA ASN A 637 -66.23 -22.45 -25.91
C ASN A 637 -64.78 -23.03 -26.02
N TYR A 638 -63.97 -22.83 -24.99
CA TYR A 638 -62.57 -23.27 -24.93
C TYR A 638 -62.30 -24.10 -23.68
N ASP A 639 -61.39 -25.06 -23.78
CA ASP A 639 -60.99 -25.88 -22.61
C ASP A 639 -60.14 -25.07 -21.64
N MET A 640 -59.39 -24.05 -22.15
CA MET A 640 -58.56 -23.14 -21.36
C MET A 640 -58.59 -21.74 -21.96
N VAL A 641 -58.80 -20.73 -21.13
CA VAL A 641 -58.65 -19.32 -21.50
C VAL A 641 -57.47 -18.71 -20.74
N LEU A 642 -56.50 -18.18 -21.47
CA LEU A 642 -55.32 -17.60 -20.89
C LEU A 642 -55.32 -16.08 -21.16
N VAL A 643 -55.25 -15.28 -20.09
CA VAL A 643 -55.30 -13.83 -20.16
C VAL A 643 -53.94 -13.23 -19.79
N ASP A 644 -53.23 -12.64 -20.79
CA ASP A 644 -52.00 -11.91 -20.56
C ASP A 644 -52.31 -10.47 -20.17
N THR A 645 -51.78 -10.02 -19.03
CA THR A 645 -52.15 -8.74 -18.44
C THR A 645 -50.95 -7.79 -18.28
N PRO A 646 -51.19 -6.46 -18.22
CA PRO A 646 -50.15 -5.52 -17.87
C PRO A 646 -49.63 -5.67 -16.44
N PRO A 647 -48.46 -5.08 -16.11
CA PRO A 647 -47.88 -5.18 -14.75
C PRO A 647 -48.78 -4.47 -13.71
N ILE A 648 -49.03 -5.13 -12.58
CA ILE A 648 -49.90 -4.61 -11.49
C ILE A 648 -49.31 -3.35 -10.81
N LEU A 649 -47.99 -3.21 -10.76
CA LEU A 649 -47.38 -2.02 -10.15
C LEU A 649 -47.45 -0.80 -11.05
N ALA A 650 -47.66 -1.00 -12.35
CA ALA A 650 -47.79 0.09 -13.33
C ALA A 650 -49.23 0.59 -13.49
N VAL A 651 -50.19 -0.34 -13.54
CA VAL A 651 -51.61 -0.03 -13.80
C VAL A 651 -52.53 -0.99 -13.07
N THR A 652 -53.82 -0.57 -12.87
CA THR A 652 -54.84 -1.36 -12.16
C THR A 652 -55.56 -2.39 -13.03
N ASP A 653 -55.35 -2.39 -14.33
CA ASP A 653 -56.04 -3.20 -15.32
C ASP A 653 -56.00 -4.70 -14.97
N ALA A 654 -54.83 -5.21 -14.51
CA ALA A 654 -54.62 -6.59 -14.09
C ALA A 654 -55.54 -6.98 -12.88
N ALA A 655 -55.77 -6.05 -11.95
CA ALA A 655 -56.65 -6.32 -10.80
C ALA A 655 -58.10 -6.44 -11.21
N ILE A 656 -58.57 -5.63 -12.18
CA ILE A 656 -59.91 -5.71 -12.72
C ILE A 656 -60.16 -7.07 -13.40
N ILE A 657 -59.21 -7.47 -14.26
CA ILE A 657 -59.26 -8.75 -14.98
C ILE A 657 -59.21 -9.95 -14.01
N GLY A 658 -58.38 -9.84 -12.95
CA GLY A 658 -58.24 -10.90 -11.93
C GLY A 658 -59.53 -11.28 -11.24
N HIS A 659 -60.52 -10.38 -11.17
CA HIS A 659 -61.85 -10.65 -10.59
C HIS A 659 -62.63 -11.71 -11.39
N HIS A 660 -62.38 -11.78 -12.69
CA HIS A 660 -63.05 -12.74 -13.60
C HIS A 660 -62.25 -14.03 -13.79
N ALA A 661 -60.97 -14.07 -13.37
CA ALA A 661 -60.12 -15.25 -13.52
C ALA A 661 -60.44 -16.33 -12.47
N GLY A 662 -60.40 -17.60 -12.87
CA GLY A 662 -60.49 -18.76 -11.99
C GLY A 662 -59.21 -19.00 -11.22
N THR A 663 -58.08 -18.77 -11.88
CA THR A 663 -56.75 -18.89 -11.29
C THR A 663 -55.86 -17.73 -11.77
N ALA A 664 -55.04 -17.18 -10.87
CA ALA A 664 -54.10 -16.11 -11.19
C ALA A 664 -52.69 -16.48 -10.74
N LEU A 665 -51.75 -16.34 -11.63
CA LEU A 665 -50.33 -16.53 -11.39
C LEU A 665 -49.54 -15.25 -11.62
N MET A 666 -48.47 -15.11 -10.87
CA MET A 666 -47.60 -13.96 -10.96
C MET A 666 -46.20 -14.36 -11.48
N ILE A 667 -45.66 -13.59 -12.42
CA ILE A 667 -44.33 -13.78 -12.91
C ILE A 667 -43.34 -12.82 -12.20
N ALA A 668 -42.24 -13.38 -11.74
CA ALA A 668 -41.07 -12.66 -11.30
C ALA A 668 -39.90 -13.05 -12.18
N ARG A 669 -38.98 -12.13 -12.44
CA ARG A 669 -37.78 -12.38 -13.24
C ARG A 669 -36.55 -12.48 -12.36
N PHE A 670 -35.77 -13.54 -12.55
CA PHE A 670 -34.49 -13.79 -11.87
C PHE A 670 -33.54 -12.60 -11.99
N GLY A 671 -32.92 -12.20 -10.90
CA GLY A 671 -31.95 -11.10 -10.85
C GLY A 671 -32.50 -9.71 -11.15
N VAL A 672 -33.82 -9.56 -11.43
CA VAL A 672 -34.44 -8.27 -11.76
C VAL A 672 -35.46 -7.84 -10.71
N ASN A 673 -36.45 -8.68 -10.43
CA ASN A 673 -37.43 -8.37 -9.40
C ASN A 673 -36.89 -8.65 -8.01
N THR A 674 -37.28 -7.81 -7.06
CA THR A 674 -36.99 -8.05 -5.65
C THR A 674 -38.17 -8.81 -5.00
N VAL A 675 -37.90 -9.57 -3.94
CA VAL A 675 -38.94 -10.24 -3.16
C VAL A 675 -40.01 -9.24 -2.69
N LYS A 676 -39.57 -8.04 -2.32
CA LYS A 676 -40.44 -6.97 -1.89
C LYS A 676 -41.41 -6.48 -2.98
N GLU A 677 -40.96 -6.39 -4.24
CA GLU A 677 -41.84 -6.06 -5.37
C GLU A 677 -42.91 -7.12 -5.59
N VAL A 678 -42.54 -8.40 -5.45
CA VAL A 678 -43.50 -9.53 -5.55
C VAL A 678 -44.50 -9.46 -4.43
N GLU A 679 -44.09 -9.27 -3.20
CA GLU A 679 -44.95 -9.11 -2.02
C GLU A 679 -45.95 -7.97 -2.21
N VAL A 680 -45.45 -6.77 -2.59
CA VAL A 680 -46.33 -5.60 -2.80
C VAL A 680 -47.32 -5.86 -3.94
N SER A 681 -46.92 -6.55 -4.97
CA SER A 681 -47.76 -6.89 -6.10
C SER A 681 -48.90 -7.85 -5.69
N ILE A 682 -48.56 -8.91 -4.95
CA ILE A 682 -49.55 -9.88 -4.44
C ILE A 682 -50.54 -9.18 -3.51
N ARG A 683 -50.07 -8.36 -2.58
CA ARG A 683 -50.98 -7.58 -1.70
C ARG A 683 -51.92 -6.67 -2.46
N ARG A 684 -51.49 -6.06 -3.59
CA ARG A 684 -52.38 -5.26 -4.44
C ARG A 684 -53.49 -6.09 -5.07
N PHE A 685 -53.18 -7.32 -5.50
CA PHE A 685 -54.19 -8.23 -6.01
C PHE A 685 -55.18 -8.65 -4.91
N GLU A 686 -54.70 -9.02 -3.72
CA GLU A 686 -55.52 -9.39 -2.56
C GLU A 686 -56.45 -8.27 -2.13
N GLN A 687 -55.98 -7.02 -2.11
CA GLN A 687 -56.79 -5.83 -1.80
C GLN A 687 -57.96 -5.62 -2.79
N ASN A 688 -57.81 -6.13 -4.02
CA ASN A 688 -58.84 -6.08 -5.07
C ASN A 688 -59.61 -7.41 -5.19
N GLY A 689 -59.52 -8.30 -4.19
CA GLY A 689 -60.27 -9.55 -4.15
C GLY A 689 -59.74 -10.66 -5.08
N THR A 690 -58.55 -10.49 -5.66
CA THR A 690 -57.91 -11.50 -6.51
C THR A 690 -56.83 -12.25 -5.72
N ASN A 691 -56.96 -13.56 -5.58
CA ASN A 691 -55.97 -14.40 -4.91
C ASN A 691 -54.96 -14.95 -5.93
N ILE A 692 -53.68 -14.58 -5.76
CA ILE A 692 -52.59 -15.13 -6.52
C ILE A 692 -52.22 -16.51 -5.96
N LYS A 693 -52.38 -17.55 -6.72
CA LYS A 693 -52.13 -18.93 -6.29
C LYS A 693 -50.63 -19.23 -6.16
N GLY A 694 -49.81 -18.53 -6.92
CA GLY A 694 -48.34 -18.68 -6.82
C GLY A 694 -47.57 -17.85 -7.81
N VAL A 695 -46.24 -18.02 -7.75
CA VAL A 695 -45.24 -17.26 -8.53
C VAL A 695 -44.56 -18.19 -9.52
N ILE A 696 -44.23 -17.67 -10.70
CA ILE A 696 -43.38 -18.29 -11.68
C ILE A 696 -42.06 -17.48 -11.72
N LEU A 697 -40.92 -18.10 -11.42
CA LEU A 697 -39.64 -17.46 -11.54
C LEU A 697 -39.11 -17.67 -12.97
N ASN A 698 -39.08 -16.61 -13.75
CA ASN A 698 -38.69 -16.65 -15.17
C ASN A 698 -37.26 -16.20 -15.41
N ALA A 699 -36.66 -16.66 -16.51
CA ALA A 699 -35.31 -16.35 -16.97
C ALA A 699 -34.22 -16.66 -15.94
N VAL A 700 -34.29 -17.82 -15.34
CA VAL A 700 -33.29 -18.29 -14.36
C VAL A 700 -31.97 -18.54 -15.06
N GLU A 701 -30.92 -17.86 -14.64
CA GLU A 701 -29.57 -18.01 -15.15
C GLU A 701 -28.72 -18.93 -14.27
N LYS A 702 -27.83 -19.75 -14.86
CA LYS A 702 -26.85 -20.55 -14.14
C LYS A 702 -25.72 -19.63 -13.65
N LYS A 703 -25.73 -19.25 -12.38
CA LYS A 703 -24.65 -18.51 -11.72
C LYS A 703 -23.93 -19.39 -10.72
N ALA A 704 -22.60 -19.26 -10.62
CA ALA A 704 -21.82 -19.97 -9.62
C ALA A 704 -22.21 -19.58 -8.19
N SER A 705 -22.62 -18.32 -7.98
CA SER A 705 -23.14 -17.84 -6.71
C SER A 705 -24.38 -18.59 -6.21
N SER A 706 -25.26 -19.00 -7.14
CA SER A 706 -26.46 -19.79 -6.83
C SER A 706 -26.14 -21.26 -6.53
N TYR A 707 -25.11 -21.83 -7.17
CA TYR A 707 -24.69 -23.22 -6.96
C TYR A 707 -24.06 -23.45 -5.58
N TYR A 708 -23.21 -22.50 -5.12
CA TYR A 708 -22.56 -22.57 -3.82
C TYR A 708 -23.47 -22.15 -2.65
N GLY A 709 -24.67 -21.63 -2.93
CA GLY A 709 -25.66 -21.20 -1.93
C GLY A 709 -26.45 -22.32 -1.24
N GLY A 710 -26.16 -23.59 -1.56
CA GLY A 710 -26.61 -24.73 -0.74
C GLY A 710 -27.72 -25.59 -1.27
N TYR A 711 -28.34 -25.31 -2.43
CA TYR A 711 -29.33 -26.19 -3.05
C TYR A 711 -29.04 -26.38 -4.54
N GLY A 712 -28.35 -27.48 -4.84
CA GLY A 712 -28.27 -28.00 -6.20
C GLY A 712 -29.66 -28.40 -6.68
N TYR A 713 -30.24 -27.60 -7.57
CA TYR A 713 -31.37 -28.06 -8.35
C TYR A 713 -30.97 -29.36 -9.05
N TYR A 714 -31.69 -30.46 -8.83
CA TYR A 714 -31.53 -31.74 -9.53
C TYR A 714 -31.68 -31.47 -11.03
N HIS A 715 -30.57 -31.36 -11.71
CA HIS A 715 -30.53 -31.26 -13.14
C HIS A 715 -30.38 -32.69 -13.68
N TYR A 716 -31.47 -33.30 -14.15
CA TYR A 716 -31.37 -34.43 -15.05
C TYR A 716 -30.89 -33.88 -16.39
N GLU A 717 -29.58 -33.95 -16.63
CA GLU A 717 -29.02 -33.89 -17.99
C GLU A 717 -29.39 -35.18 -18.71
N TYR A 718 -30.44 -35.17 -19.54
CA TYR A 718 -30.57 -36.15 -20.61
C TYR A 718 -29.52 -35.79 -21.65
N GLU A 719 -28.32 -36.40 -21.57
CA GLU A 719 -27.39 -36.46 -22.68
C GLU A 719 -28.11 -37.20 -23.84
N SER A 720 -28.57 -36.43 -24.83
CA SER A 720 -28.92 -37.00 -26.12
C SER A 720 -27.63 -37.47 -26.77
N THR A 721 -27.37 -38.77 -26.68
CA THR A 721 -26.36 -39.45 -27.49
C THR A 721 -26.64 -39.14 -28.95
N LYS A 722 -25.83 -38.26 -29.52
CA LYS A 722 -25.73 -38.09 -30.96
C LYS A 722 -25.17 -39.40 -31.53
N LYS A 723 -26.04 -40.15 -32.29
CA LYS A 723 -25.57 -41.10 -33.30
C LYS A 723 -25.19 -40.36 -34.55
#